data_d49743fbf60324dd013e061ea72d98fd
#
_entry.id   d49743fbf60324dd013e061ea72d98fd
#
_cell.length_a   1.000
_cell.length_b   1.000
_cell.length_c   1.000
_cell.angle_alpha   90.00
_cell.angle_beta   90.00
_cell.angle_gamma   90.00
#
_symmetry.space_group_name_H-M   'P 1'
#
loop_
_entity.id
_entity.type
_entity.pdbx_description
1 polymer ?
#
loop_
_entity_poly.entity_id
_entity_poly.type
_entity_poly.pdbx_seq_one_letter_code
_entity_poly.pdbx_strand_id
1 'polypeptide(L)'
;MAILQKTREKAGMAVSIIIALALLSFIIDPQTLETAFNAMSSRNDVGEINGKTVSYLDFQQDVEKFTTINEMVTGSSAQTEQQQEQIRNAAWQSLLDKYLFIKNAKAAGIRVGEEEMKDLLAGDMISPVISQNPAFQDENGNFSKEALQNLINGVSQDQTGRIREYWNYLQNTVYTQQFYAKYGSLFTQGNFQNPLMLKRAIAENNNTTNVDFVMVPNYGMDTTVKVSGEEVRKYYESHKKMFKQNASRDMEYVVFEVKPSESDINATNEAIGKVYDEFSTTENMKSFLARNSERNFNEYWYKAGELGTVNKGISEFVDNNATGTSPIVSDNNVFYAARIIATAQIPDSVYVKHILLQGGSEAKADSLLNVLSKGENFSNLAASYSADTRSAADGEQGNVGWMTQTYMIPGFESVLTAQIGKPYIVKTQYGTHIVEVSKRTAPVAKKQVAILEKTALASGETFNSYYAQASKFSKIAAGKYNNYKAAVDSMGIYSHPMKVTEATSNYGSISQAKEVTRWVFDNKVGKVSEIITINNNYLFVATVTGIHKEGIAKLDEVKDAIRQQLYAEKASEKAAADIAQKIQGLGDLQAIADTLHSSVSTGVDVRFASLAGQGLDPKFIGAASVAPEGKICSVAGTIGTYVFKVNSRDTGSFYTEDDAKNSAAQINNYSTQMILPVMMMESDVKDHRARFF
;
A
#
# COMPACT_ATOMS: atom_id res chain seq x y z
N MET A 1 -59.73 3.69 -52.92
CA MET A 1 -59.47 2.53 -51.98
C MET A 1 -58.00 2.09 -51.93
N ALA A 2 -57.24 2.18 -53.06
CA ALA A 2 -55.83 1.75 -53.12
C ALA A 2 -54.85 2.56 -52.26
N ILE A 3 -55.11 3.86 -51.97
CA ILE A 3 -54.24 4.72 -51.13
C ILE A 3 -54.38 4.38 -49.67
N LEU A 4 -55.57 4.09 -49.15
CA LEU A 4 -55.84 3.69 -47.82
C LEU A 4 -55.21 2.31 -47.45
N GLN A 5 -55.19 1.40 -48.42
CA GLN A 5 -54.59 0.07 -48.25
C GLN A 5 -53.05 0.13 -48.14
N LYS A 6 -52.42 0.95 -48.99
CA LYS A 6 -50.96 1.20 -48.99
C LYS A 6 -50.49 1.92 -47.72
N THR A 7 -51.32 2.82 -47.16
CA THR A 7 -51.02 3.53 -45.89
C THR A 7 -51.16 2.57 -44.72
N ARG A 8 -52.13 1.65 -44.75
CA ARG A 8 -52.36 0.66 -43.70
C ARG A 8 -51.24 -0.42 -43.68
N GLU A 9 -50.71 -0.82 -44.83
CA GLU A 9 -49.56 -1.75 -44.88
C GLU A 9 -48.27 -1.09 -44.39
N LYS A 10 -48.02 0.17 -44.78
CA LYS A 10 -46.84 0.90 -44.28
C LYS A 10 -46.98 1.30 -42.80
N ALA A 11 -48.16 1.64 -42.31
CA ALA A 11 -48.42 1.93 -40.90
C ALA A 11 -48.36 0.65 -40.07
N GLY A 12 -48.82 -0.50 -40.59
CA GLY A 12 -48.69 -1.80 -39.92
C GLY A 12 -47.24 -2.20 -39.69
N MET A 13 -46.36 -1.99 -40.67
CA MET A 13 -44.92 -2.26 -40.57
C MET A 13 -44.27 -1.30 -39.57
N ALA A 14 -44.61 -0.02 -39.58
CA ALA A 14 -44.11 0.96 -38.61
C ALA A 14 -44.55 0.63 -37.17
N VAL A 15 -45.80 0.24 -36.96
CA VAL A 15 -46.35 -0.18 -35.68
C VAL A 15 -45.67 -1.49 -35.20
N SER A 16 -45.46 -2.45 -36.12
CA SER A 16 -44.73 -3.69 -35.77
C SER A 16 -43.28 -3.43 -35.36
N ILE A 17 -42.60 -2.48 -36.02
CA ILE A 17 -41.22 -2.07 -35.67
C ILE A 17 -41.24 -1.36 -34.30
N ILE A 18 -42.19 -0.49 -34.03
CA ILE A 18 -42.33 0.21 -32.74
C ILE A 18 -42.62 -0.79 -31.63
N ILE A 19 -43.52 -1.76 -31.86
CA ILE A 19 -43.79 -2.82 -30.85
C ILE A 19 -42.57 -3.72 -30.65
N ALA A 20 -41.84 -4.08 -31.72
CA ALA A 20 -40.61 -4.84 -31.61
C ALA A 20 -39.53 -4.07 -30.83
N LEU A 21 -39.37 -2.77 -31.07
CA LEU A 21 -38.46 -1.90 -30.33
C LEU A 21 -38.89 -1.74 -28.86
N ALA A 22 -40.21 -1.62 -28.60
CA ALA A 22 -40.74 -1.56 -27.25
C ALA A 22 -40.55 -2.88 -26.52
N LEU A 23 -40.75 -4.02 -27.13
CA LEU A 23 -40.47 -5.34 -26.56
C LEU A 23 -38.95 -5.57 -26.34
N LEU A 24 -38.13 -5.11 -27.28
CA LEU A 24 -36.67 -5.14 -27.13
C LEU A 24 -36.23 -4.30 -25.96
N SER A 25 -36.82 -3.12 -25.74
CA SER A 25 -36.49 -2.26 -24.58
C SER A 25 -36.96 -2.82 -23.25
N PHE A 26 -37.91 -3.79 -23.25
CA PHE A 26 -38.32 -4.51 -22.03
C PHE A 26 -37.48 -5.74 -21.73
N ILE A 27 -36.83 -6.30 -22.75
CA ILE A 27 -35.99 -7.52 -22.65
C ILE A 27 -34.54 -7.14 -22.37
N ILE A 28 -34.09 -5.99 -22.83
CA ILE A 28 -32.73 -5.51 -22.64
C ILE A 28 -32.74 -4.55 -21.44
N ASP A 29 -32.19 -5.03 -20.32
CA ASP A 29 -31.91 -4.19 -19.17
C ASP A 29 -31.07 -2.97 -19.63
N PRO A 30 -31.44 -1.73 -19.25
CA PRO A 30 -30.65 -0.53 -19.55
C PRO A 30 -29.17 -0.66 -19.23
N GLN A 31 -28.81 -1.39 -18.19
CA GLN A 31 -27.42 -1.69 -17.82
C GLN A 31 -26.73 -2.58 -18.88
N THR A 32 -27.44 -3.54 -19.46
CA THR A 32 -26.91 -4.41 -20.52
C THR A 32 -26.69 -3.65 -21.84
N LEU A 33 -27.56 -2.69 -22.13
CA LEU A 33 -27.42 -1.81 -23.31
C LEU A 33 -26.26 -0.82 -23.13
N GLU A 34 -26.13 -0.22 -21.96
CA GLU A 34 -25.01 0.67 -21.62
C GLU A 34 -23.68 -0.10 -21.64
N THR A 35 -23.65 -1.32 -21.14
CA THR A 35 -22.49 -2.21 -21.18
C THR A 35 -22.13 -2.60 -22.61
N ALA A 36 -23.12 -2.88 -23.49
CA ALA A 36 -22.89 -3.22 -24.88
C ALA A 36 -22.45 -2.01 -25.74
N PHE A 37 -23.02 -0.83 -25.50
CA PHE A 37 -22.57 0.43 -26.16
C PHE A 37 -21.17 0.82 -25.67
N ASN A 38 -20.88 0.61 -24.40
CA ASN A 38 -19.58 0.83 -23.81
C ASN A 38 -18.53 -0.12 -24.39
N ALA A 39 -18.84 -1.37 -24.65
CA ALA A 39 -17.95 -2.34 -25.28
C ALA A 39 -17.60 -2.03 -26.76
N MET A 40 -18.41 -1.26 -27.47
CA MET A 40 -18.21 -0.92 -28.90
C MET A 40 -17.41 0.38 -29.14
N SER A 41 -17.08 1.13 -28.09
CA SER A 41 -16.34 2.39 -28.20
C SER A 41 -14.89 2.19 -27.75
N SER A 42 -13.90 2.66 -28.52
CA SER A 42 -12.48 2.68 -28.13
C SER A 42 -12.18 3.52 -26.87
N ARG A 43 -13.17 4.23 -26.35
CA ARG A 43 -13.14 4.89 -25.03
C ARG A 43 -13.27 3.92 -23.85
N ASN A 44 -13.58 2.64 -24.12
CA ASN A 44 -13.91 1.64 -23.12
C ASN A 44 -12.85 0.55 -22.98
N ASP A 45 -11.69 0.77 -23.56
CA ASP A 45 -10.56 -0.11 -23.34
C ASP A 45 -9.95 0.18 -21.96
N VAL A 46 -9.89 -0.85 -21.16
CA VAL A 46 -9.29 -0.79 -19.79
C VAL A 46 -7.79 -0.55 -19.87
N GLY A 47 -7.20 -0.81 -21.03
CA GLY A 47 -5.81 -0.50 -21.30
C GLY A 47 -5.27 -1.14 -22.55
N GLU A 48 -3.98 -0.95 -22.79
CA GLU A 48 -3.22 -1.56 -23.88
C GLU A 48 -1.90 -2.10 -23.33
N ILE A 49 -1.59 -3.34 -23.66
CA ILE A 49 -0.35 -4.00 -23.20
C ILE A 49 0.42 -4.49 -24.43
N ASN A 50 1.54 -3.84 -24.74
CA ASN A 50 2.43 -4.22 -25.83
C ASN A 50 1.68 -4.36 -27.18
N GLY A 51 0.81 -3.39 -27.51
CA GLY A 51 -0.01 -3.33 -28.70
C GLY A 51 -1.27 -4.21 -28.67
N LYS A 52 -1.53 -4.91 -27.56
CA LYS A 52 -2.76 -5.68 -27.35
C LYS A 52 -3.75 -4.87 -26.52
N THR A 53 -4.86 -4.47 -27.12
CA THR A 53 -5.96 -3.80 -26.44
C THR A 53 -6.65 -4.78 -25.49
N VAL A 54 -6.95 -4.31 -24.28
CA VAL A 54 -7.73 -5.02 -23.24
C VAL A 54 -9.08 -4.34 -23.13
N SER A 55 -10.14 -5.00 -23.60
CA SER A 55 -11.49 -4.47 -23.50
C SER A 55 -12.03 -4.56 -22.07
N TYR A 56 -13.01 -3.71 -21.73
CA TYR A 56 -13.68 -3.77 -20.43
C TYR A 56 -14.30 -5.15 -20.15
N LEU A 57 -14.94 -5.75 -21.17
CA LEU A 57 -15.57 -7.06 -21.01
C LEU A 57 -14.57 -8.18 -20.75
N ASP A 58 -13.46 -8.21 -21.50
CA ASP A 58 -12.42 -9.20 -21.31
C ASP A 58 -11.79 -9.06 -19.89
N PHE A 59 -11.57 -7.82 -19.46
CA PHE A 59 -11.05 -7.56 -18.14
C PHE A 59 -12.01 -7.96 -17.03
N GLN A 60 -13.32 -7.67 -17.18
CA GLN A 60 -14.34 -8.10 -16.23
C GLN A 60 -14.41 -9.63 -16.09
N GLN A 61 -14.30 -10.37 -17.19
CA GLN A 61 -14.24 -11.83 -17.14
C GLN A 61 -13.02 -12.32 -16.33
N ASP A 62 -11.87 -11.67 -16.47
CA ASP A 62 -10.69 -12.02 -15.68
C ASP A 62 -10.88 -11.62 -14.21
N VAL A 63 -11.47 -10.47 -13.91
CA VAL A 63 -11.84 -10.07 -12.54
C VAL A 63 -12.79 -11.09 -11.89
N GLU A 64 -13.80 -11.58 -12.64
CA GLU A 64 -14.74 -12.59 -12.15
C GLU A 64 -14.05 -13.93 -11.82
N LYS A 65 -13.10 -14.37 -12.65
CA LYS A 65 -12.28 -15.55 -12.36
C LYS A 65 -11.48 -15.37 -11.07
N PHE A 66 -10.80 -14.24 -10.90
CA PHE A 66 -10.03 -13.94 -9.68
C PHE A 66 -10.93 -13.77 -8.46
N THR A 67 -12.16 -13.28 -8.62
CA THR A 67 -13.19 -13.25 -7.58
C THR A 67 -13.53 -14.65 -7.12
N THR A 68 -13.85 -15.55 -8.06
CA THR A 68 -14.14 -16.96 -7.78
C THR A 68 -12.97 -17.65 -7.06
N ILE A 69 -11.75 -17.40 -7.51
CA ILE A 69 -10.53 -17.92 -6.87
C ILE A 69 -10.41 -17.39 -5.43
N ASN A 70 -10.61 -16.09 -5.22
CA ASN A 70 -10.56 -15.47 -3.90
C ASN A 70 -11.63 -16.07 -2.96
N GLU A 71 -12.86 -16.28 -3.44
CA GLU A 71 -13.92 -16.94 -2.68
C GLU A 71 -13.56 -18.38 -2.29
N MET A 72 -12.92 -19.13 -3.18
CA MET A 72 -12.48 -20.48 -2.89
C MET A 72 -11.38 -20.52 -1.84
N VAL A 73 -10.45 -19.55 -1.89
CA VAL A 73 -9.32 -19.49 -0.95
C VAL A 73 -9.75 -18.97 0.42
N THR A 74 -10.63 -17.96 0.46
CA THR A 74 -11.06 -17.31 1.72
C THR A 74 -12.30 -17.92 2.34
N GLY A 75 -13.07 -18.71 1.58
CA GLY A 75 -14.36 -19.25 2.01
C GLY A 75 -15.48 -18.19 2.14
N SER A 76 -15.25 -16.96 1.68
CA SER A 76 -16.19 -15.84 1.81
C SER A 76 -16.48 -15.18 0.46
N SER A 77 -17.77 -14.98 0.16
CA SER A 77 -18.21 -14.18 -0.99
C SER A 77 -18.31 -12.68 -0.68
N ALA A 78 -18.31 -12.30 0.62
CA ALA A 78 -18.32 -10.90 1.01
C ALA A 78 -16.93 -10.27 0.80
N GLN A 79 -16.87 -9.23 0.01
CA GLN A 79 -15.62 -8.54 -0.33
C GLN A 79 -15.69 -7.07 0.06
N THR A 80 -14.66 -6.61 0.76
CA THR A 80 -14.44 -5.19 1.00
C THR A 80 -13.97 -4.52 -0.30
N GLU A 81 -14.10 -3.20 -0.39
CA GLU A 81 -13.58 -2.43 -1.53
C GLU A 81 -12.08 -2.66 -1.75
N GLN A 82 -11.31 -2.74 -0.66
CA GLN A 82 -9.89 -3.06 -0.72
C GLN A 82 -9.60 -4.44 -1.33
N GLN A 83 -10.40 -5.45 -0.98
CA GLN A 83 -10.28 -6.79 -1.58
C GLN A 83 -10.65 -6.78 -3.06
N GLN A 84 -11.69 -6.05 -3.45
CA GLN A 84 -12.04 -5.87 -4.86
C GLN A 84 -10.93 -5.18 -5.65
N GLU A 85 -10.26 -4.19 -5.07
CA GLU A 85 -9.11 -3.54 -5.70
C GLU A 85 -7.94 -4.52 -5.86
N GLN A 86 -7.65 -5.34 -4.84
CA GLN A 86 -6.64 -6.40 -4.93
C GLN A 86 -6.94 -7.41 -6.04
N ILE A 87 -8.21 -7.83 -6.17
CA ILE A 87 -8.66 -8.74 -7.22
C ILE A 87 -8.45 -8.10 -8.61
N ARG A 88 -8.85 -6.83 -8.80
CA ARG A 88 -8.63 -6.10 -10.06
C ARG A 88 -7.14 -5.96 -10.39
N ASN A 89 -6.31 -5.72 -9.37
CA ASN A 89 -4.86 -5.65 -9.54
C ASN A 89 -4.26 -7.02 -9.92
N ALA A 90 -4.72 -8.11 -9.31
CA ALA A 90 -4.29 -9.47 -9.65
C ALA A 90 -4.68 -9.84 -11.10
N ALA A 91 -5.91 -9.51 -11.53
CA ALA A 91 -6.35 -9.72 -12.90
C ALA A 91 -5.47 -8.93 -13.90
N TRP A 92 -5.19 -7.66 -13.62
CA TRP A 92 -4.30 -6.84 -14.46
C TRP A 92 -2.87 -7.37 -14.51
N GLN A 93 -2.32 -7.79 -13.37
CA GLN A 93 -1.01 -8.40 -13.29
C GLN A 93 -0.92 -9.65 -14.16
N SER A 94 -1.93 -10.51 -14.13
CA SER A 94 -2.00 -11.71 -14.98
C SER A 94 -1.95 -11.37 -16.48
N LEU A 95 -2.59 -10.27 -16.89
CA LEU A 95 -2.53 -9.79 -18.28
C LEU A 95 -1.15 -9.23 -18.65
N LEU A 96 -0.49 -8.49 -17.73
CA LEU A 96 0.89 -8.03 -17.90
C LEU A 96 1.85 -9.23 -18.04
N ASP A 97 1.70 -10.23 -17.19
CA ASP A 97 2.51 -11.45 -17.27
C ASP A 97 2.33 -12.15 -18.63
N LYS A 98 1.10 -12.28 -19.09
CA LYS A 98 0.77 -12.97 -20.34
C LYS A 98 1.24 -12.21 -21.59
N TYR A 99 0.90 -10.93 -21.69
CA TYR A 99 1.07 -10.17 -22.94
C TYR A 99 2.39 -9.41 -23.01
N LEU A 100 3.04 -9.18 -21.88
CA LEU A 100 4.32 -8.49 -21.81
C LEU A 100 5.45 -9.42 -21.40
N PHE A 101 5.43 -9.90 -20.13
CA PHE A 101 6.56 -10.62 -19.55
C PHE A 101 6.86 -11.95 -20.26
N ILE A 102 5.89 -12.87 -20.31
CA ILE A 102 6.08 -14.20 -20.91
C ILE A 102 6.38 -14.09 -22.41
N LYS A 103 5.75 -13.14 -23.11
CA LYS A 103 6.04 -12.88 -24.53
C LYS A 103 7.50 -12.49 -24.75
N ASN A 104 8.03 -11.57 -23.93
CA ASN A 104 9.43 -11.13 -24.01
C ASN A 104 10.40 -12.22 -23.55
N ALA A 105 10.06 -12.96 -22.50
CA ALA A 105 10.86 -14.09 -22.03
C ALA A 105 10.99 -15.19 -23.12
N LYS A 106 9.89 -15.50 -23.81
CA LYS A 106 9.91 -16.43 -24.96
C LYS A 106 10.74 -15.91 -26.13
N ALA A 107 10.68 -14.61 -26.41
CA ALA A 107 11.51 -13.97 -27.44
C ALA A 107 13.01 -14.03 -27.07
N ALA A 108 13.35 -13.95 -25.78
CA ALA A 108 14.71 -14.16 -25.27
C ALA A 108 15.17 -15.64 -25.29
N GLY A 109 14.35 -16.56 -25.78
CA GLY A 109 14.69 -17.98 -25.89
C GLY A 109 14.28 -18.84 -24.69
N ILE A 110 13.71 -18.27 -23.63
CA ILE A 110 13.28 -19.03 -22.46
C ILE A 110 12.07 -19.91 -22.83
N ARG A 111 12.09 -21.15 -22.34
CA ARG A 111 11.02 -22.13 -22.53
C ARG A 111 10.72 -22.82 -21.19
N VAL A 112 9.45 -23.11 -20.99
CA VAL A 112 8.96 -24.02 -19.94
C VAL A 112 8.21 -25.12 -20.68
N GLY A 113 8.76 -26.35 -20.65
CA GLY A 113 8.24 -27.49 -21.39
C GLY A 113 7.13 -28.22 -20.65
N GLU A 114 6.42 -29.11 -21.36
CA GLU A 114 5.33 -29.89 -20.77
C GLU A 114 5.79 -30.86 -19.70
N GLU A 115 6.94 -31.53 -19.90
CA GLU A 115 7.50 -32.45 -18.90
C GLU A 115 7.96 -31.72 -17.64
N GLU A 116 8.57 -30.56 -17.82
CA GLU A 116 8.93 -29.67 -16.71
C GLU A 116 7.69 -29.22 -15.92
N MET A 117 6.61 -28.83 -16.61
CA MET A 117 5.35 -28.46 -15.96
C MET A 117 4.72 -29.63 -15.20
N LYS A 118 4.75 -30.85 -15.74
CA LYS A 118 4.26 -32.05 -15.05
C LYS A 118 5.03 -32.28 -13.74
N ASP A 119 6.34 -32.12 -13.80
CA ASP A 119 7.21 -32.29 -12.63
C ASP A 119 6.96 -31.21 -11.56
N LEU A 120 6.83 -29.95 -11.99
CA LEU A 120 6.52 -28.82 -11.09
C LEU A 120 5.11 -28.89 -10.47
N LEU A 121 4.15 -29.51 -11.15
CA LEU A 121 2.77 -29.59 -10.66
C LEU A 121 2.52 -30.82 -9.77
N ALA A 122 3.12 -31.97 -10.09
CA ALA A 122 2.78 -33.23 -9.40
C ALA A 122 3.95 -34.24 -9.37
N GLY A 123 5.16 -33.89 -9.85
CA GLY A 123 6.34 -34.76 -9.88
C GLY A 123 7.22 -34.67 -8.65
N ASP A 124 8.53 -34.78 -8.85
CA ASP A 124 9.53 -34.77 -7.77
C ASP A 124 9.99 -33.35 -7.42
N MET A 125 9.92 -32.39 -8.36
CA MET A 125 10.31 -30.99 -8.17
C MET A 125 9.09 -30.08 -8.01
N ILE A 126 8.19 -30.43 -7.10
CA ILE A 126 6.94 -29.69 -6.90
C ILE A 126 7.19 -28.22 -6.58
N SER A 127 6.51 -27.34 -7.34
CA SER A 127 6.59 -25.88 -7.16
C SER A 127 6.13 -25.45 -5.75
N PRO A 128 6.77 -24.44 -5.13
CA PRO A 128 6.30 -23.84 -3.89
C PRO A 128 4.85 -23.35 -3.95
N VAL A 129 4.37 -22.92 -5.12
CA VAL A 129 2.94 -22.56 -5.36
C VAL A 129 1.99 -23.71 -5.00
N ILE A 130 2.43 -24.94 -5.23
CA ILE A 130 1.66 -26.15 -4.93
C ILE A 130 1.99 -26.65 -3.52
N SER A 131 3.28 -26.86 -3.21
CA SER A 131 3.71 -27.48 -1.97
C SER A 131 3.44 -26.63 -0.72
N GLN A 132 3.40 -25.29 -0.85
CA GLN A 132 3.09 -24.37 0.25
C GLN A 132 1.61 -23.92 0.25
N ASN A 133 0.80 -24.41 -0.69
CA ASN A 133 -0.61 -24.04 -0.75
C ASN A 133 -1.38 -24.76 0.37
N PRO A 134 -2.09 -24.03 1.25
CA PRO A 134 -2.85 -24.65 2.36
C PRO A 134 -3.86 -25.70 1.92
N ALA A 135 -4.40 -25.60 0.70
CA ALA A 135 -5.33 -26.60 0.16
C ALA A 135 -4.70 -27.98 -0.08
N PHE A 136 -3.37 -28.06 -0.15
CA PHE A 136 -2.58 -29.29 -0.39
C PHE A 136 -1.70 -29.66 0.79
N GLN A 137 -2.01 -29.16 1.98
CA GLN A 137 -1.30 -29.55 3.19
C GLN A 137 -2.12 -30.59 3.97
N ASP A 138 -1.39 -31.52 4.59
CA ASP A 138 -1.99 -32.45 5.54
C ASP A 138 -2.29 -31.75 6.88
N GLU A 139 -2.85 -32.51 7.83
CA GLU A 139 -3.16 -32.02 9.18
C GLU A 139 -1.91 -31.48 9.93
N ASN A 140 -0.71 -31.81 9.47
CA ASN A 140 0.57 -31.40 10.04
C ASN A 140 1.19 -30.21 9.27
N GLY A 141 0.53 -29.68 8.25
CA GLY A 141 1.02 -28.61 7.40
C GLY A 141 2.07 -29.04 6.37
N ASN A 142 2.33 -30.35 6.23
CA ASN A 142 3.21 -30.87 5.20
C ASN A 142 2.43 -31.03 3.90
N PHE A 143 3.14 -30.93 2.80
CA PHE A 143 2.56 -31.17 1.49
C PHE A 143 1.95 -32.58 1.40
N SER A 144 0.66 -32.63 1.06
CA SER A 144 -0.11 -33.85 0.84
C SER A 144 -0.30 -34.12 -0.65
N LYS A 145 0.39 -35.10 -1.16
CA LYS A 145 0.22 -35.56 -2.55
C LYS A 145 -1.19 -36.10 -2.79
N GLU A 146 -1.82 -36.68 -1.75
CA GLU A 146 -3.20 -37.17 -1.80
C GLU A 146 -4.21 -36.02 -1.94
N ALA A 147 -4.06 -34.94 -1.18
CA ALA A 147 -4.91 -33.75 -1.29
C ALA A 147 -4.84 -33.12 -2.68
N LEU A 148 -3.62 -33.02 -3.26
CA LEU A 148 -3.44 -32.57 -4.62
C LEU A 148 -4.11 -33.49 -5.64
N GLN A 149 -3.94 -34.81 -5.49
CA GLN A 149 -4.56 -35.80 -6.40
C GLN A 149 -6.09 -35.74 -6.32
N ASN A 150 -6.64 -35.56 -5.14
CA ASN A 150 -8.08 -35.40 -4.92
C ASN A 150 -8.63 -34.17 -5.65
N LEU A 151 -7.92 -33.04 -5.60
CA LEU A 151 -8.30 -31.86 -6.37
C LEU A 151 -8.25 -32.14 -7.87
N ILE A 152 -7.17 -32.74 -8.38
CA ILE A 152 -6.99 -33.05 -9.81
C ILE A 152 -8.12 -33.99 -10.29
N ASN A 153 -8.46 -35.01 -9.50
CA ASN A 153 -9.57 -35.91 -9.81
C ASN A 153 -10.93 -35.19 -9.79
N GLY A 154 -11.08 -34.24 -8.85
CA GLY A 154 -12.29 -33.41 -8.75
C GLY A 154 -12.54 -32.51 -9.96
N VAL A 155 -11.50 -32.10 -10.69
CA VAL A 155 -11.62 -31.25 -11.87
C VAL A 155 -12.52 -31.86 -12.95
N SER A 156 -12.43 -33.18 -13.16
CA SER A 156 -13.23 -33.92 -14.14
C SER A 156 -14.70 -34.06 -13.74
N GLN A 157 -15.00 -33.99 -12.45
CA GLN A 157 -16.33 -34.17 -11.87
C GLN A 157 -17.00 -32.80 -11.55
N ASP A 158 -16.29 -31.71 -11.76
CA ASP A 158 -16.75 -30.37 -11.43
C ASP A 158 -17.79 -29.86 -12.41
N GLN A 159 -19.05 -29.90 -12.01
CA GLN A 159 -20.18 -29.36 -12.79
C GLN A 159 -20.28 -27.82 -12.70
N THR A 160 -19.69 -27.23 -11.65
CA THR A 160 -19.72 -25.77 -11.44
C THR A 160 -18.62 -25.01 -12.18
N GLY A 161 -17.57 -25.72 -12.60
CA GLY A 161 -16.37 -25.13 -13.21
C GLY A 161 -15.40 -24.45 -12.24
N ARG A 162 -15.78 -24.31 -10.93
CA ARG A 162 -14.97 -23.58 -9.93
C ARG A 162 -13.64 -24.29 -9.62
N ILE A 163 -13.66 -25.60 -9.43
CA ILE A 163 -12.44 -26.38 -9.18
C ILE A 163 -11.52 -26.33 -10.40
N ARG A 164 -12.08 -26.38 -11.59
CA ARG A 164 -11.34 -26.24 -12.85
C ARG A 164 -10.68 -24.87 -12.99
N GLU A 165 -11.40 -23.78 -12.67
CA GLU A 165 -10.83 -22.42 -12.68
C GLU A 165 -9.68 -22.29 -11.68
N TYR A 166 -9.85 -22.84 -10.47
CA TYR A 166 -8.79 -22.82 -9.46
C TYR A 166 -7.54 -23.61 -9.91
N TRP A 167 -7.75 -24.81 -10.49
CA TRP A 167 -6.64 -25.61 -11.02
C TRP A 167 -5.93 -24.91 -12.17
N ASN A 168 -6.66 -24.30 -13.11
CA ASN A 168 -6.10 -23.51 -14.20
C ASN A 168 -5.28 -22.32 -13.65
N TYR A 169 -5.78 -21.66 -12.63
CA TYR A 169 -5.06 -20.58 -11.95
C TYR A 169 -3.73 -21.08 -11.36
N LEU A 170 -3.72 -22.18 -10.65
CA LEU A 170 -2.50 -22.78 -10.09
C LEU A 170 -1.49 -23.15 -11.18
N GLN A 171 -1.94 -23.81 -12.25
CA GLN A 171 -1.09 -24.14 -13.40
C GLN A 171 -0.47 -22.87 -14.03
N ASN A 172 -1.27 -21.84 -14.27
CA ASN A 172 -0.78 -20.59 -14.83
C ASN A 172 0.19 -19.87 -13.88
N THR A 173 -0.06 -19.93 -12.57
CA THR A 173 0.83 -19.34 -11.57
C THR A 173 2.17 -20.05 -11.53
N VAL A 174 2.18 -21.38 -11.51
CA VAL A 174 3.42 -22.19 -11.59
C VAL A 174 4.19 -21.89 -12.88
N TYR A 175 3.49 -21.87 -14.01
CA TYR A 175 4.08 -21.56 -15.31
C TYR A 175 4.73 -20.18 -15.33
N THR A 176 4.03 -19.18 -14.86
CA THR A 176 4.51 -17.78 -14.79
C THR A 176 5.70 -17.64 -13.86
N GLN A 177 5.61 -18.22 -12.66
CA GLN A 177 6.73 -18.21 -11.70
C GLN A 177 7.99 -18.89 -12.25
N GLN A 178 7.83 -20.01 -13.00
CA GLN A 178 8.97 -20.68 -13.63
C GLN A 178 9.64 -19.82 -14.69
N PHE A 179 8.85 -19.04 -15.46
CA PHE A 179 9.41 -18.04 -16.38
C PHE A 179 10.18 -16.96 -15.63
N TYR A 180 9.63 -16.42 -14.52
CA TYR A 180 10.34 -15.44 -13.68
C TYR A 180 11.63 -16.03 -13.11
N ALA A 181 11.62 -17.24 -12.60
CA ALA A 181 12.80 -17.91 -12.06
C ALA A 181 13.90 -18.06 -13.12
N LYS A 182 13.55 -18.57 -14.31
CA LYS A 182 14.49 -18.72 -15.41
C LYS A 182 15.00 -17.39 -15.95
N TYR A 183 14.12 -16.41 -16.14
CA TYR A 183 14.51 -15.08 -16.61
C TYR A 183 15.37 -14.36 -15.58
N GLY A 184 14.99 -14.39 -14.29
CA GLY A 184 15.77 -13.84 -13.19
C GLY A 184 17.15 -14.46 -13.05
N SER A 185 17.28 -15.77 -13.32
CA SER A 185 18.57 -16.45 -13.28
C SER A 185 19.57 -15.92 -14.33
N LEU A 186 19.10 -15.33 -15.44
CA LEU A 186 19.98 -14.66 -16.39
C LEU A 186 20.70 -13.47 -15.75
N PHE A 187 20.03 -12.72 -14.88
CA PHE A 187 20.64 -11.61 -14.16
C PHE A 187 21.56 -12.10 -13.05
N THR A 188 21.13 -13.07 -12.25
CA THR A 188 21.93 -13.59 -11.13
C THR A 188 23.17 -14.34 -11.60
N GLN A 189 23.08 -15.09 -12.70
CA GLN A 189 24.21 -15.82 -13.29
C GLN A 189 25.08 -14.91 -14.18
N GLY A 190 24.47 -13.92 -14.86
CA GLY A 190 25.21 -12.97 -15.69
C GLY A 190 25.99 -11.93 -14.88
N ASN A 191 25.52 -11.57 -13.69
CA ASN A 191 26.15 -10.60 -12.79
C ASN A 191 26.87 -11.30 -11.63
N PHE A 192 27.66 -12.34 -11.94
CA PHE A 192 28.44 -13.01 -10.91
C PHE A 192 29.65 -12.14 -10.48
N GLN A 193 29.96 -12.18 -9.19
CA GLN A 193 31.09 -11.48 -8.63
C GLN A 193 32.36 -12.33 -8.76
N ASN A 194 33.28 -11.90 -9.63
CA ASN A 194 34.59 -12.55 -9.70
C ASN A 194 35.50 -12.08 -8.55
N PRO A 195 36.61 -12.83 -8.24
CA PRO A 195 37.50 -12.45 -7.14
C PRO A 195 38.10 -11.05 -7.23
N LEU A 196 38.29 -10.53 -8.44
CA LEU A 196 38.81 -9.17 -8.63
C LEU A 196 37.76 -8.11 -8.26
N MET A 197 36.51 -8.32 -8.65
CA MET A 197 35.39 -7.42 -8.28
C MET A 197 35.15 -7.43 -6.77
N LEU A 198 35.17 -8.60 -6.13
CA LEU A 198 35.06 -8.72 -4.67
C LEU A 198 36.21 -8.00 -3.97
N LYS A 199 37.45 -8.23 -4.39
CA LYS A 199 38.63 -7.56 -3.85
C LYS A 199 38.53 -6.02 -3.99
N ARG A 200 38.03 -5.56 -5.12
CA ARG A 200 37.83 -4.13 -5.36
C ARG A 200 36.73 -3.57 -4.47
N ALA A 201 35.58 -4.24 -4.35
CA ALA A 201 34.49 -3.83 -3.48
C ALA A 201 34.93 -3.77 -2.01
N ILE A 202 35.71 -4.74 -1.55
CA ILE A 202 36.28 -4.76 -0.19
C ILE A 202 37.22 -3.56 0.00
N ALA A 203 38.12 -3.30 -0.93
CA ALA A 203 39.07 -2.18 -0.85
C ALA A 203 38.34 -0.84 -0.85
N GLU A 204 37.38 -0.62 -1.76
CA GLU A 204 36.61 0.61 -1.87
C GLU A 204 35.78 0.92 -0.62
N ASN A 205 35.28 -0.12 0.06
CA ASN A 205 34.49 0.04 1.28
C ASN A 205 35.32 0.13 2.57
N ASN A 206 36.51 -0.47 2.57
CA ASN A 206 37.44 -0.39 3.72
C ASN A 206 38.35 0.83 3.67
N ASN A 207 38.55 1.46 2.50
CA ASN A 207 39.29 2.69 2.41
C ASN A 207 38.43 3.85 2.87
N THR A 208 38.84 4.50 3.94
CA THR A 208 38.18 5.67 4.54
C THR A 208 39.05 6.90 4.43
N THR A 209 38.44 8.07 4.48
CA THR A 209 39.14 9.36 4.41
C THR A 209 38.70 10.22 5.60
N ASN A 210 39.66 10.67 6.38
CA ASN A 210 39.45 11.69 7.41
C ASN A 210 39.74 13.04 6.79
N VAL A 211 38.78 13.93 6.83
CA VAL A 211 38.82 15.18 6.06
C VAL A 211 38.23 16.34 6.86
N ASP A 212 38.93 17.47 6.90
CA ASP A 212 38.32 18.72 7.33
C ASP A 212 37.85 19.50 6.13
N PHE A 213 36.69 20.11 6.20
CA PHE A 213 36.12 20.83 5.08
C PHE A 213 35.30 22.05 5.50
N VAL A 214 35.21 23.00 4.59
CA VAL A 214 34.33 24.17 4.63
C VAL A 214 33.33 24.00 3.51
N MET A 215 32.04 24.00 3.80
CA MET A 215 30.99 23.93 2.81
C MET A 215 30.31 25.30 2.68
N VAL A 216 30.26 25.81 1.47
CA VAL A 216 29.53 27.02 1.10
C VAL A 216 28.30 26.59 0.30
N PRO A 217 27.09 26.69 0.89
CA PRO A 217 25.87 26.26 0.20
C PRO A 217 25.60 27.10 -1.05
N ASN A 218 25.00 26.49 -2.07
CA ASN A 218 24.56 27.18 -3.29
C ASN A 218 23.19 27.83 -3.06
N TYR A 219 23.05 28.70 -2.06
CA TYR A 219 21.81 29.42 -1.78
C TYR A 219 21.77 30.74 -2.56
N GLY A 220 20.58 31.03 -3.12
CA GLY A 220 20.28 32.25 -3.79
C GLY A 220 20.45 32.19 -5.32
N MET A 221 19.82 33.15 -6.01
CA MET A 221 19.95 33.28 -7.46
C MET A 221 21.10 34.18 -7.81
N ASP A 222 22.12 33.64 -8.46
CA ASP A 222 23.15 34.47 -9.12
C ASP A 222 22.60 34.99 -10.46
N THR A 223 22.17 36.24 -10.49
CA THR A 223 21.58 36.86 -11.67
C THR A 223 22.56 37.00 -12.86
N THR A 224 23.86 36.77 -12.64
CA THR A 224 24.87 36.78 -13.67
C THR A 224 24.93 35.46 -14.45
N VAL A 225 24.48 34.38 -13.87
CA VAL A 225 24.40 33.07 -14.53
C VAL A 225 23.16 33.03 -15.43
N LYS A 226 23.37 32.78 -16.70
CA LYS A 226 22.29 32.69 -17.69
C LYS A 226 22.30 31.36 -18.40
N VAL A 227 21.10 30.84 -18.62
CA VAL A 227 20.85 29.63 -19.42
C VAL A 227 20.08 30.04 -20.65
N SER A 228 20.68 29.87 -21.83
CA SER A 228 20.07 30.20 -23.11
C SER A 228 18.99 29.18 -23.51
N GLY A 229 18.06 29.59 -24.38
CA GLY A 229 17.07 28.68 -24.94
C GLY A 229 17.70 27.58 -25.82
N GLU A 230 18.89 27.84 -26.40
CA GLU A 230 19.62 26.86 -27.21
C GLU A 230 20.19 25.73 -26.33
N GLU A 231 20.74 26.06 -25.17
CA GLU A 231 21.24 25.06 -24.21
C GLU A 231 20.10 24.18 -23.67
N VAL A 232 18.95 24.77 -23.34
CA VAL A 232 17.76 24.05 -22.94
C VAL A 232 17.31 23.09 -24.04
N ARG A 233 17.27 23.53 -25.29
CA ARG A 233 16.90 22.66 -26.43
C ARG A 233 17.92 21.54 -26.64
N LYS A 234 19.22 21.83 -26.58
CA LYS A 234 20.28 20.84 -26.74
C LYS A 234 20.21 19.78 -25.65
N TYR A 235 19.99 20.18 -24.40
CA TYR A 235 19.79 19.24 -23.27
C TYR A 235 18.58 18.37 -23.51
N TYR A 236 17.42 18.95 -23.85
CA TYR A 236 16.21 18.22 -24.14
C TYR A 236 16.40 17.16 -25.24
N GLU A 237 16.98 17.53 -26.37
CA GLU A 237 17.18 16.61 -27.50
C GLU A 237 18.13 15.46 -27.15
N SER A 238 19.18 15.72 -26.38
CA SER A 238 20.13 14.68 -25.95
C SER A 238 19.57 13.76 -24.85
N HIS A 239 18.54 14.21 -24.10
CA HIS A 239 17.96 13.47 -22.98
C HIS A 239 16.47 13.16 -23.17
N LYS A 240 15.99 13.15 -24.41
CA LYS A 240 14.57 13.08 -24.77
C LYS A 240 13.81 11.91 -24.09
N LYS A 241 14.46 10.75 -23.95
CA LYS A 241 13.89 9.58 -23.28
C LYS A 241 13.64 9.79 -21.78
N MET A 242 14.38 10.67 -21.12
CA MET A 242 14.18 10.99 -19.71
C MET A 242 12.87 11.75 -19.44
N PHE A 243 12.30 12.38 -20.47
CA PHE A 243 11.05 13.14 -20.40
C PHE A 243 9.81 12.32 -20.78
N LYS A 244 9.88 11.00 -20.68
CA LYS A 244 8.68 10.13 -20.82
C LYS A 244 7.77 10.37 -19.62
N GLN A 245 6.49 10.65 -19.90
CA GLN A 245 5.48 10.95 -18.89
C GLN A 245 4.20 10.16 -19.16
N ASN A 246 3.47 9.87 -18.09
CA ASN A 246 2.10 9.36 -18.20
C ASN A 246 1.11 10.49 -18.48
N ALA A 247 -0.06 10.15 -19.02
CA ALA A 247 -1.14 11.10 -19.16
C ALA A 247 -1.48 11.72 -17.80
N SER A 248 -1.52 13.07 -17.76
CA SER A 248 -1.84 13.79 -16.54
C SER A 248 -2.62 15.06 -16.83
N ARG A 249 -3.23 15.61 -15.80
CA ARG A 249 -3.97 16.87 -15.85
C ARG A 249 -3.49 17.78 -14.74
N ASP A 250 -3.31 19.05 -15.05
CA ASP A 250 -3.24 20.08 -14.02
C ASP A 250 -4.66 20.54 -13.74
N MET A 251 -4.97 20.66 -12.48
CA MET A 251 -6.29 21.08 -12.01
C MET A 251 -6.15 21.99 -10.80
N GLU A 252 -7.21 22.73 -10.54
CA GLU A 252 -7.43 23.39 -9.28
C GLU A 252 -8.81 22.97 -8.74
N TYR A 253 -8.92 22.88 -7.42
CA TYR A 253 -10.19 22.57 -6.80
C TYR A 253 -10.40 23.33 -5.49
N VAL A 254 -11.66 23.60 -5.21
CA VAL A 254 -12.14 24.04 -3.90
C VAL A 254 -12.93 22.89 -3.30
N VAL A 255 -12.77 22.67 -2.00
CA VAL A 255 -13.52 21.65 -1.26
C VAL A 255 -14.20 22.28 -0.04
N PHE A 256 -15.48 21.96 0.14
CA PHE A 256 -16.23 22.27 1.33
C PHE A 256 -16.35 21.01 2.15
N GLU A 257 -15.67 20.97 3.29
CA GLU A 257 -15.73 19.87 4.24
C GLU A 257 -16.96 20.06 5.14
N VAL A 258 -17.89 19.11 5.08
CA VAL A 258 -19.11 19.13 5.87
C VAL A 258 -18.79 18.67 7.29
N LYS A 259 -18.73 19.62 8.22
CA LYS A 259 -18.50 19.36 9.65
C LYS A 259 -19.80 19.46 10.42
N PRO A 260 -19.98 18.67 11.48
CA PRO A 260 -21.17 18.79 12.32
C PRO A 260 -21.27 20.21 12.91
N SER A 261 -22.47 20.73 12.94
CA SER A 261 -22.79 22.00 13.57
C SER A 261 -22.80 21.87 15.09
N GLU A 262 -22.82 23.00 15.79
CA GLU A 262 -23.02 23.02 17.25
C GLU A 262 -24.32 22.34 17.67
N SER A 263 -25.39 22.49 16.87
CA SER A 263 -26.66 21.78 17.09
C SER A 263 -26.52 20.27 16.98
N ASP A 264 -25.75 19.77 15.99
CA ASP A 264 -25.50 18.35 15.81
C ASP A 264 -24.68 17.78 16.97
N ILE A 265 -23.66 18.52 17.41
CA ILE A 265 -22.81 18.15 18.56
C ILE A 265 -23.69 18.08 19.83
N ASN A 266 -24.54 19.06 20.07
CA ASN A 266 -25.43 19.06 21.23
C ASN A 266 -26.47 17.94 21.16
N ALA A 267 -27.05 17.68 19.99
CA ALA A 267 -27.98 16.56 19.79
C ALA A 267 -27.29 15.18 20.06
N THR A 268 -26.05 15.05 19.71
CA THR A 268 -25.28 13.83 20.00
C THR A 268 -24.96 13.71 21.49
N ASN A 269 -24.62 14.81 22.15
CA ASN A 269 -24.43 14.85 23.59
C ASN A 269 -25.72 14.47 24.34
N GLU A 270 -26.87 14.99 23.92
CA GLU A 270 -28.18 14.58 24.47
C GLU A 270 -28.48 13.10 24.20
N ALA A 271 -28.15 12.60 23.01
CA ALA A 271 -28.37 11.20 22.65
C ALA A 271 -27.53 10.21 23.47
N ILE A 272 -26.27 10.53 23.77
CA ILE A 272 -25.47 9.72 24.68
C ILE A 272 -25.97 9.84 26.12
N GLY A 273 -26.40 11.04 26.53
CA GLY A 273 -26.97 11.28 27.85
C GLY A 273 -28.24 10.47 28.12
N LYS A 274 -29.12 10.30 27.12
CA LYS A 274 -30.36 9.51 27.25
C LYS A 274 -30.12 8.01 27.54
N VAL A 275 -29.00 7.46 27.12
CA VAL A 275 -28.67 6.05 27.34
C VAL A 275 -27.63 5.84 28.45
N TYR A 276 -27.15 6.90 29.06
CA TYR A 276 -26.09 6.88 30.06
C TYR A 276 -26.49 6.12 31.34
N ASP A 277 -27.71 6.33 31.84
CA ASP A 277 -28.19 5.67 33.05
C ASP A 277 -28.30 4.14 32.83
N GLU A 278 -28.82 3.71 31.68
CA GLU A 278 -28.87 2.31 31.27
C GLU A 278 -27.45 1.76 31.12
N PHE A 279 -26.54 2.50 30.48
CA PHE A 279 -25.13 2.12 30.36
C PHE A 279 -24.49 1.84 31.73
N SER A 280 -24.82 2.70 32.71
CA SER A 280 -24.24 2.62 34.06
C SER A 280 -24.75 1.42 34.87
N THR A 281 -25.90 0.86 34.52
CA THR A 281 -26.58 -0.16 35.33
C THR A 281 -26.77 -1.51 34.63
N THR A 282 -26.79 -1.57 33.29
CA THR A 282 -27.09 -2.79 32.54
C THR A 282 -26.16 -3.96 32.88
N GLU A 283 -26.74 -5.16 32.98
CA GLU A 283 -25.98 -6.41 33.12
C GLU A 283 -25.53 -6.97 31.76
N ASN A 284 -26.29 -6.72 30.70
CA ASN A 284 -25.97 -7.19 29.35
C ASN A 284 -25.26 -6.13 28.52
N MET A 285 -24.02 -5.84 28.88
CA MET A 285 -23.19 -4.81 28.26
C MET A 285 -22.97 -5.05 26.77
N LYS A 286 -22.78 -6.30 26.36
CA LYS A 286 -22.53 -6.66 24.95
C LYS A 286 -23.72 -6.27 24.05
N SER A 287 -24.94 -6.63 24.46
CA SER A 287 -26.14 -6.29 23.72
C SER A 287 -26.45 -4.79 23.77
N PHE A 288 -26.15 -4.12 24.90
CA PHE A 288 -26.36 -2.70 25.05
C PHE A 288 -25.45 -1.90 24.08
N LEU A 289 -24.14 -2.16 24.09
CA LEU A 289 -23.20 -1.44 23.24
C LEU A 289 -23.44 -1.71 21.75
N ALA A 290 -23.80 -2.92 21.38
CA ALA A 290 -24.14 -3.25 19.99
C ALA A 290 -25.32 -2.39 19.44
N ARG A 291 -26.22 -1.92 20.31
CA ARG A 291 -27.38 -1.07 19.93
C ARG A 291 -27.11 0.43 20.07
N ASN A 292 -26.27 0.82 21.02
CA ASN A 292 -26.18 2.21 21.46
C ASN A 292 -24.82 2.85 21.23
N SER A 293 -23.80 2.09 20.81
CA SER A 293 -22.42 2.56 20.66
C SER A 293 -21.86 2.20 19.29
N GLU A 294 -20.93 3.01 18.82
CA GLU A 294 -20.13 2.71 17.62
C GLU A 294 -19.03 1.68 17.93
N ARG A 295 -18.70 1.53 19.23
CA ARG A 295 -17.74 0.55 19.71
C ARG A 295 -18.46 -0.63 20.38
N ASN A 296 -18.16 -1.85 19.90
CA ASN A 296 -18.64 -3.05 20.55
C ASN A 296 -17.89 -3.34 21.86
N PHE A 297 -18.56 -4.03 22.79
CA PHE A 297 -17.91 -4.55 23.99
C PHE A 297 -16.91 -5.65 23.58
N ASN A 298 -15.65 -5.46 24.00
CA ASN A 298 -14.63 -6.48 23.95
C ASN A 298 -14.27 -6.89 25.40
N GLU A 299 -13.83 -8.10 25.59
CA GLU A 299 -13.42 -8.63 26.91
C GLU A 299 -11.95 -8.33 27.20
N TYR A 300 -11.40 -7.26 26.60
CA TYR A 300 -10.01 -6.87 26.75
C TYR A 300 -9.71 -6.30 28.13
N TRP A 301 -8.56 -6.67 28.69
CA TRP A 301 -8.06 -6.22 29.99
C TRP A 301 -7.02 -5.10 29.83
N TYR A 302 -7.43 -3.89 30.04
CA TYR A 302 -6.62 -2.70 29.90
C TYR A 302 -5.70 -2.48 31.09
N LYS A 303 -4.44 -2.15 30.84
CA LYS A 303 -3.51 -1.61 31.84
C LYS A 303 -3.73 -0.12 32.09
N ALA A 304 -3.16 0.39 33.16
CA ALA A 304 -3.12 1.83 33.40
C ALA A 304 -2.47 2.57 32.21
N GLY A 305 -3.13 3.65 31.77
CA GLY A 305 -2.70 4.50 30.66
C GLY A 305 -3.03 3.98 29.26
N GLU A 306 -3.41 2.72 29.09
CA GLU A 306 -3.61 2.10 27.77
C GLU A 306 -4.83 2.68 27.04
N LEU A 307 -5.85 3.10 27.76
CA LEU A 307 -7.03 3.79 27.22
C LEU A 307 -6.74 5.23 26.76
N GLY A 308 -5.58 5.78 27.04
CA GLY A 308 -5.17 7.11 26.59
C GLY A 308 -5.13 7.25 25.06
N THR A 309 -4.96 6.16 24.33
CA THR A 309 -5.06 6.13 22.86
C THR A 309 -6.50 6.27 22.35
N VAL A 310 -7.49 5.97 23.18
CA VAL A 310 -8.91 6.16 22.85
C VAL A 310 -9.34 7.56 23.27
N ASN A 311 -9.22 7.88 24.55
CA ASN A 311 -9.51 9.20 25.08
C ASN A 311 -8.82 9.39 26.44
N LYS A 312 -8.18 10.53 26.66
CA LYS A 312 -7.45 10.84 27.87
C LYS A 312 -8.36 10.90 29.11
N GLY A 313 -9.54 11.50 28.98
CA GLY A 313 -10.46 11.67 30.11
C GLY A 313 -11.00 10.35 30.66
N ILE A 314 -11.39 9.41 29.78
CA ILE A 314 -11.81 8.08 30.21
C ILE A 314 -10.63 7.26 30.77
N SER A 315 -9.42 7.42 30.21
CA SER A 315 -8.22 6.76 30.74
C SER A 315 -7.93 7.22 32.18
N GLU A 316 -7.90 8.52 32.42
CA GLU A 316 -7.67 9.07 33.76
C GLU A 316 -8.73 8.60 34.77
N PHE A 317 -10.00 8.54 34.37
CA PHE A 317 -11.05 7.99 35.21
C PHE A 317 -10.81 6.53 35.54
N VAL A 318 -10.56 5.70 34.52
CA VAL A 318 -10.37 4.26 34.70
C VAL A 318 -9.11 3.99 35.55
N ASP A 319 -8.05 4.74 35.37
CA ASP A 319 -6.81 4.55 36.14
C ASP A 319 -7.01 4.86 37.64
N ASN A 320 -7.76 5.88 37.94
CA ASN A 320 -7.93 6.40 39.33
C ASN A 320 -9.10 5.75 40.10
N ASN A 321 -9.97 4.96 39.46
CA ASN A 321 -11.13 4.37 40.12
C ASN A 321 -11.13 2.83 40.03
N ALA A 322 -11.56 2.16 41.08
CA ALA A 322 -11.68 0.69 41.09
C ALA A 322 -12.94 0.18 40.41
N THR A 323 -14.01 0.94 40.44
CA THR A 323 -15.34 0.62 39.89
C THR A 323 -16.04 1.90 39.42
N GLY A 324 -17.17 1.77 38.74
CA GLY A 324 -18.05 2.88 38.39
C GLY A 324 -18.02 3.24 36.91
N THR A 325 -18.76 4.32 36.60
CA THR A 325 -18.91 4.85 35.25
C THR A 325 -18.34 6.27 35.20
N SER A 326 -17.54 6.59 34.19
CA SER A 326 -16.98 7.92 34.00
C SER A 326 -18.07 8.94 33.63
N PRO A 327 -17.86 10.23 33.90
CA PRO A 327 -18.63 11.27 33.23
C PRO A 327 -18.52 11.11 31.69
N ILE A 328 -19.49 11.68 30.97
CA ILE A 328 -19.39 11.81 29.51
C ILE A 328 -18.31 12.86 29.24
N VAL A 329 -17.32 12.50 28.42
CA VAL A 329 -16.27 13.37 27.93
C VAL A 329 -16.31 13.43 26.41
N SER A 330 -15.82 14.52 25.84
CA SER A 330 -15.78 14.66 24.37
C SER A 330 -14.39 15.08 23.88
N ASP A 331 -14.00 14.56 22.75
CA ASP A 331 -12.82 14.96 21.99
C ASP A 331 -13.09 14.82 20.49
N ASN A 332 -12.75 15.87 19.70
CA ASN A 332 -12.90 15.88 18.23
C ASN A 332 -14.29 15.45 17.75
N ASN A 333 -15.35 15.97 18.39
CA ASN A 333 -16.76 15.65 18.10
C ASN A 333 -17.16 14.20 18.41
N VAL A 334 -16.35 13.44 19.11
CA VAL A 334 -16.71 12.12 19.60
C VAL A 334 -16.95 12.20 21.11
N PHE A 335 -18.03 11.61 21.56
CA PHE A 335 -18.42 11.52 22.97
C PHE A 335 -18.15 10.14 23.51
N TYR A 336 -17.57 10.09 24.70
CA TYR A 336 -17.17 8.84 25.36
C TYR A 336 -17.70 8.80 26.78
N ALA A 337 -18.08 7.59 27.21
CA ALA A 337 -18.17 7.24 28.61
C ALA A 337 -17.59 5.85 28.81
N ALA A 338 -16.91 5.63 29.93
CA ALA A 338 -16.30 4.34 30.26
C ALA A 338 -16.91 3.77 31.54
N ARG A 339 -17.23 2.47 31.55
CA ARG A 339 -17.66 1.75 32.74
C ARG A 339 -16.67 0.62 33.05
N ILE A 340 -16.18 0.60 34.29
CA ILE A 340 -15.31 -0.48 34.77
C ILE A 340 -16.21 -1.68 35.07
N ILE A 341 -16.02 -2.77 34.31
CA ILE A 341 -16.81 -4.00 34.46
C ILE A 341 -16.19 -4.95 35.46
N ALA A 342 -14.86 -5.10 35.41
CA ALA A 342 -14.10 -5.97 36.32
C ALA A 342 -12.68 -5.42 36.53
N THR A 343 -12.09 -5.79 37.67
CA THR A 343 -10.68 -5.54 38.00
C THR A 343 -10.04 -6.85 38.40
N ALA A 344 -8.86 -7.15 37.85
CA ALA A 344 -8.14 -8.38 38.16
C ALA A 344 -6.62 -8.16 38.08
N GLN A 345 -5.89 -9.06 38.77
CA GLN A 345 -4.43 -9.17 38.65
C GLN A 345 -4.16 -10.17 37.50
N ILE A 346 -3.74 -9.66 36.33
CA ILE A 346 -3.56 -10.47 35.12
C ILE A 346 -2.15 -10.27 34.58
N PRO A 347 -1.43 -11.34 34.23
CA PRO A 347 -0.10 -11.22 33.64
C PRO A 347 -0.16 -10.53 32.28
N ASP A 348 0.93 -9.84 31.92
CA ASP A 348 1.06 -9.20 30.60
C ASP A 348 1.20 -10.20 29.48
N SER A 349 1.90 -11.28 29.76
CA SER A 349 2.12 -12.38 28.83
C SER A 349 2.17 -13.72 29.54
N VAL A 350 1.80 -14.73 28.80
CA VAL A 350 1.84 -16.14 29.21
C VAL A 350 2.62 -16.93 28.16
N TYR A 351 3.39 -17.93 28.60
CA TYR A 351 4.07 -18.85 27.71
C TYR A 351 3.19 -20.07 27.52
N VAL A 352 2.72 -20.27 26.29
CA VAL A 352 1.66 -21.22 25.98
C VAL A 352 2.22 -22.37 25.15
N LYS A 353 1.77 -23.58 25.50
CA LYS A 353 1.86 -24.76 24.64
C LYS A 353 0.46 -25.12 24.17
N HIS A 354 0.33 -25.65 22.94
CA HIS A 354 -0.94 -26.17 22.49
C HIS A 354 -0.82 -27.41 21.60
N ILE A 355 -1.93 -28.13 21.51
CA ILE A 355 -2.20 -29.17 20.52
C ILE A 355 -3.47 -28.74 19.78
N LEU A 356 -3.35 -28.36 18.51
CA LEU A 356 -4.50 -27.98 17.68
C LEU A 356 -5.11 -29.23 17.03
N LEU A 357 -6.40 -29.43 17.21
CA LEU A 357 -7.17 -30.47 16.57
C LEU A 357 -8.19 -29.84 15.63
N GLN A 358 -8.07 -30.11 14.34
CA GLN A 358 -9.02 -29.64 13.31
C GLN A 358 -10.25 -30.55 13.23
N GLY A 359 -11.35 -30.02 12.69
CA GLY A 359 -12.51 -30.81 12.27
C GLY A 359 -13.40 -31.41 13.39
N GLY A 360 -13.74 -30.63 14.44
CA GLY A 360 -14.80 -31.00 15.38
C GLY A 360 -14.50 -32.19 16.32
N SER A 361 -13.24 -32.43 16.64
CA SER A 361 -12.74 -33.58 17.37
C SER A 361 -12.77 -33.40 18.92
N GLU A 362 -13.90 -32.97 19.49
CA GLU A 362 -14.04 -32.82 20.96
C GLU A 362 -13.75 -34.14 21.69
N ALA A 363 -14.28 -35.26 21.22
CA ALA A 363 -14.02 -36.58 21.81
C ALA A 363 -12.52 -36.94 21.77
N LYS A 364 -11.79 -36.52 20.72
CA LYS A 364 -10.35 -36.72 20.62
C LYS A 364 -9.61 -35.81 21.59
N ALA A 365 -10.04 -34.56 21.74
CA ALA A 365 -9.47 -33.63 22.72
C ALA A 365 -9.64 -34.12 24.15
N ASP A 366 -10.83 -34.59 24.51
CA ASP A 366 -11.11 -35.19 25.82
C ASP A 366 -10.26 -36.45 26.09
N SER A 367 -10.10 -37.31 25.07
CA SER A 367 -9.25 -38.50 25.15
C SER A 367 -7.79 -38.12 25.42
N LEU A 368 -7.23 -37.17 24.65
CA LEU A 368 -5.84 -36.70 24.79
C LEU A 368 -5.64 -35.98 26.14
N LEU A 369 -6.62 -35.18 26.59
CA LEU A 369 -6.57 -34.53 27.90
C LEU A 369 -6.55 -35.56 29.03
N ASN A 370 -7.29 -36.65 28.90
CA ASN A 370 -7.27 -37.76 29.86
C ASN A 370 -5.90 -38.47 29.87
N VAL A 371 -5.26 -38.63 28.70
CA VAL A 371 -3.93 -39.22 28.60
C VAL A 371 -2.89 -38.31 29.26
N LEU A 372 -2.97 -36.99 29.01
CA LEU A 372 -2.10 -35.97 29.66
C LEU A 372 -2.28 -35.98 31.18
N SER A 373 -3.52 -36.14 31.68
CA SER A 373 -3.80 -36.20 33.11
C SER A 373 -3.18 -37.41 33.81
N LYS A 374 -2.86 -38.47 33.05
CA LYS A 374 -2.17 -39.69 33.49
C LYS A 374 -0.66 -39.60 33.41
N GLY A 375 -0.12 -38.47 33.00
CA GLY A 375 1.31 -38.19 32.99
C GLY A 375 2.04 -38.39 31.65
N GLU A 376 1.29 -38.57 30.56
CA GLU A 376 1.88 -38.57 29.21
C GLU A 376 2.52 -37.22 28.89
N ASN A 377 3.59 -37.24 28.07
CA ASN A 377 4.33 -36.04 27.72
C ASN A 377 3.57 -35.20 26.69
N PHE A 378 3.35 -33.92 27.02
CA PHE A 378 2.65 -32.97 26.16
C PHE A 378 3.31 -32.83 24.78
N SER A 379 4.66 -32.82 24.72
CA SER A 379 5.44 -32.67 23.50
C SER A 379 5.24 -33.85 22.55
N ASN A 380 5.20 -35.07 23.06
CA ASN A 380 4.98 -36.26 22.27
C ASN A 380 3.59 -36.24 21.63
N LEU A 381 2.57 -35.81 22.40
CA LEU A 381 1.21 -35.69 21.89
C LEU A 381 1.08 -34.51 20.91
N ALA A 382 1.77 -33.40 21.14
CA ALA A 382 1.81 -32.30 20.18
C ALA A 382 2.41 -32.74 18.85
N ALA A 383 3.56 -33.42 18.87
CA ALA A 383 4.20 -33.93 17.66
C ALA A 383 3.34 -34.97 16.91
N SER A 384 2.51 -35.75 17.65
CA SER A 384 1.72 -36.83 17.04
C SER A 384 0.33 -36.39 16.58
N TYR A 385 -0.25 -35.34 17.16
CA TYR A 385 -1.67 -35.02 16.98
C TYR A 385 -1.96 -33.55 16.65
N SER A 386 -1.00 -32.63 16.78
CA SER A 386 -1.26 -31.21 16.53
C SER A 386 -1.29 -30.92 15.03
N ALA A 387 -2.34 -30.24 14.59
CA ALA A 387 -2.42 -29.67 13.24
C ALA A 387 -1.59 -28.39 13.08
N ASP A 388 -1.09 -27.78 14.16
CA ASP A 388 -0.09 -26.72 14.10
C ASP A 388 1.32 -27.33 14.06
N THR A 389 1.77 -27.62 12.84
CA THR A 389 3.09 -28.24 12.59
C THR A 389 4.27 -27.39 13.01
N ARG A 390 4.10 -26.05 13.09
CA ARG A 390 5.17 -25.16 13.52
C ARG A 390 5.48 -25.35 15.00
N SER A 391 4.46 -25.33 15.86
CA SER A 391 4.64 -25.54 17.30
C SER A 391 4.90 -27.01 17.64
N ALA A 392 4.48 -27.95 16.81
CA ALA A 392 4.66 -29.39 17.00
C ALA A 392 6.01 -29.91 16.51
N ALA A 393 6.79 -29.12 15.74
CA ALA A 393 8.07 -29.52 15.17
C ALA A 393 9.07 -29.96 16.24
N ASP A 394 10.05 -30.80 15.82
CA ASP A 394 11.14 -31.23 16.67
C ASP A 394 11.89 -30.06 17.30
N GLY A 395 11.99 -30.06 18.63
CA GLY A 395 12.58 -28.97 19.42
C GLY A 395 11.59 -27.90 19.91
N GLU A 396 10.43 -27.72 19.29
CA GLU A 396 9.39 -26.73 19.70
C GLU A 396 8.47 -27.25 20.81
N GLN A 397 8.27 -28.56 20.92
CA GLN A 397 7.56 -29.20 22.03
C GLN A 397 6.12 -28.75 22.21
N GLY A 398 5.41 -28.36 21.15
CA GLY A 398 4.08 -27.78 21.18
C GLY A 398 4.06 -26.28 21.59
N ASN A 399 5.21 -25.62 21.67
CA ASN A 399 5.34 -24.22 22.11
C ASN A 399 4.80 -23.26 21.06
N VAL A 400 3.81 -22.45 21.45
CA VAL A 400 3.36 -21.27 20.71
C VAL A 400 4.27 -20.06 21.08
N GLY A 401 4.88 -20.09 22.23
CA GLY A 401 5.74 -19.04 22.74
C GLY A 401 5.04 -18.07 23.70
N TRP A 402 5.64 -16.90 23.88
CA TRP A 402 5.07 -15.83 24.69
C TRP A 402 3.89 -15.19 23.93
N MET A 403 2.73 -15.21 24.57
CA MET A 403 1.49 -14.68 24.04
C MET A 403 1.01 -13.52 24.91
N THR A 404 0.78 -12.36 24.29
CA THR A 404 0.16 -11.20 24.91
C THR A 404 -1.28 -11.06 24.46
N GLN A 405 -2.10 -10.41 25.25
CA GLN A 405 -3.52 -10.25 24.95
C GLN A 405 -3.76 -9.58 23.57
N THR A 406 -2.91 -8.64 23.18
CA THR A 406 -3.02 -7.93 21.89
C THR A 406 -2.90 -8.84 20.67
N TYR A 407 -2.16 -9.94 20.79
CA TYR A 407 -1.92 -10.90 19.71
C TYR A 407 -2.66 -12.24 19.89
N MET A 408 -3.54 -12.32 20.90
CA MET A 408 -4.36 -13.50 21.09
C MET A 408 -5.47 -13.60 20.04
N ILE A 409 -5.65 -14.78 19.51
CA ILE A 409 -6.82 -15.08 18.70
C ILE A 409 -8.07 -15.19 19.60
N PRO A 410 -9.24 -14.76 19.10
CA PRO A 410 -10.49 -14.91 19.85
C PRO A 410 -10.72 -16.36 20.34
N GLY A 411 -11.03 -16.49 21.61
CA GLY A 411 -11.20 -17.77 22.29
C GLY A 411 -10.02 -18.19 23.18
N PHE A 412 -8.84 -17.56 23.03
CA PHE A 412 -7.65 -17.84 23.87
C PHE A 412 -7.57 -17.01 25.16
N GLU A 413 -8.49 -16.11 25.43
CA GLU A 413 -8.44 -15.16 26.56
C GLU A 413 -8.28 -15.86 27.90
N SER A 414 -8.82 -17.08 28.03
CA SER A 414 -8.74 -17.89 29.25
C SER A 414 -7.32 -18.28 29.65
N VAL A 415 -6.32 -18.25 28.72
CA VAL A 415 -4.94 -18.62 29.05
C VAL A 415 -4.28 -17.64 30.02
N LEU A 416 -4.72 -16.36 30.03
CA LEU A 416 -4.20 -15.36 30.94
C LEU A 416 -4.41 -15.71 32.41
N THR A 417 -5.50 -16.38 32.72
CA THR A 417 -5.89 -16.75 34.10
C THR A 417 -5.76 -18.24 34.41
N ALA A 418 -5.44 -19.07 33.39
CA ALA A 418 -5.34 -20.52 33.53
C ALA A 418 -4.27 -20.95 34.55
N GLN A 419 -4.47 -22.08 35.20
CA GLN A 419 -3.49 -22.65 36.14
C GLN A 419 -2.25 -23.14 35.38
N ILE A 420 -1.05 -22.73 35.84
CA ILE A 420 0.23 -23.15 35.25
C ILE A 420 0.36 -24.69 35.35
N GLY A 421 0.80 -25.30 34.24
CA GLY A 421 1.07 -26.73 34.14
C GLY A 421 -0.17 -27.63 34.12
N LYS A 422 -1.37 -27.05 33.97
CA LYS A 422 -2.62 -27.82 33.89
C LYS A 422 -3.21 -27.67 32.48
N PRO A 423 -3.15 -28.71 31.65
CA PRO A 423 -3.80 -28.70 30.33
C PRO A 423 -5.32 -28.61 30.43
N TYR A 424 -5.94 -27.90 29.47
CA TYR A 424 -7.39 -27.79 29.34
C TYR A 424 -7.79 -27.50 27.87
N ILE A 425 -9.08 -27.60 27.57
CA ILE A 425 -9.60 -27.43 26.20
C ILE A 425 -10.05 -26.00 25.98
N VAL A 426 -9.60 -25.42 24.85
CA VAL A 426 -10.03 -24.12 24.32
C VAL A 426 -10.56 -24.30 22.91
N LYS A 427 -11.66 -23.62 22.57
CA LYS A 427 -12.25 -23.64 21.23
C LYS A 427 -12.02 -22.31 20.54
N THR A 428 -11.58 -22.35 19.29
CA THR A 428 -11.40 -21.16 18.43
C THR A 428 -11.97 -21.43 17.04
N GLN A 429 -11.93 -20.43 16.18
CA GLN A 429 -12.29 -20.60 14.77
C GLN A 429 -11.37 -21.57 14.01
N TYR A 430 -10.17 -21.86 14.51
CA TYR A 430 -9.20 -22.77 13.90
C TYR A 430 -9.40 -24.24 14.34
N GLY A 431 -10.19 -24.48 15.36
CA GLY A 431 -10.47 -25.81 15.87
C GLY A 431 -10.48 -25.90 17.40
N THR A 432 -10.36 -27.14 17.89
CA THR A 432 -10.27 -27.44 19.32
C THR A 432 -8.80 -27.53 19.72
N HIS A 433 -8.40 -26.76 20.73
CA HIS A 433 -7.04 -26.75 21.25
C HIS A 433 -7.00 -27.41 22.62
N ILE A 434 -5.97 -28.22 22.88
CA ILE A 434 -5.55 -28.55 24.24
C ILE A 434 -4.42 -27.60 24.57
N VAL A 435 -4.59 -26.79 25.60
CA VAL A 435 -3.68 -25.70 25.94
C VAL A 435 -3.09 -25.89 27.31
N GLU A 436 -1.80 -25.63 27.46
CA GLU A 436 -1.08 -25.58 28.74
C GLU A 436 -0.31 -24.26 28.85
N VAL A 437 -0.53 -23.53 29.95
CA VAL A 437 0.29 -22.38 30.31
C VAL A 437 1.48 -22.87 31.14
N SER A 438 2.68 -22.74 30.61
CA SER A 438 3.89 -23.23 31.28
C SER A 438 4.60 -22.16 32.12
N LYS A 439 4.49 -20.86 31.70
CA LYS A 439 5.08 -19.71 32.40
C LYS A 439 4.18 -18.48 32.23
N ARG A 440 4.32 -17.51 33.13
CA ARG A 440 3.68 -16.19 33.01
C ARG A 440 4.54 -15.10 33.61
N THR A 441 4.35 -13.86 33.15
CA THR A 441 4.91 -12.68 33.79
C THR A 441 4.22 -12.41 35.13
N ALA A 442 4.82 -11.56 35.96
CA ALA A 442 4.17 -11.12 37.20
C ALA A 442 2.81 -10.47 36.87
N PRO A 443 1.74 -10.82 37.61
CA PRO A 443 0.43 -10.20 37.40
C PRO A 443 0.48 -8.70 37.71
N VAL A 444 -0.18 -7.92 36.88
CA VAL A 444 -0.37 -6.48 37.06
C VAL A 444 -1.88 -6.18 37.12
N ALA A 445 -2.23 -5.08 37.78
CA ALA A 445 -3.60 -4.65 37.90
C ALA A 445 -4.13 -4.26 36.49
N LYS A 446 -5.19 -4.91 36.05
CA LYS A 446 -5.89 -4.63 34.79
C LYS A 446 -7.39 -4.51 35.01
N LYS A 447 -8.03 -3.80 34.12
CA LYS A 447 -9.46 -3.55 34.17
C LYS A 447 -10.14 -3.93 32.86
N GLN A 448 -11.25 -4.60 32.95
CA GLN A 448 -12.17 -4.77 31.82
C GLN A 448 -13.10 -3.55 31.78
N VAL A 449 -13.17 -2.90 30.63
CA VAL A 449 -13.85 -1.62 30.50
C VAL A 449 -14.79 -1.64 29.29
N ALA A 450 -16.03 -1.30 29.53
CA ALA A 450 -16.99 -1.00 28.48
C ALA A 450 -16.86 0.47 28.08
N ILE A 451 -16.88 0.77 26.80
CA ILE A 451 -16.76 2.14 26.27
C ILE A 451 -17.99 2.43 25.43
N LEU A 452 -18.78 3.38 25.89
CA LEU A 452 -19.88 3.95 25.12
C LEU A 452 -19.30 5.10 24.27
N GLU A 453 -19.43 5.00 22.95
CA GLU A 453 -18.84 5.94 21.98
C GLU A 453 -19.90 6.39 20.98
N LYS A 454 -20.03 7.68 20.78
CA LYS A 454 -20.91 8.29 19.76
C LYS A 454 -20.21 9.46 19.09
N THR A 455 -20.15 9.44 17.76
CA THR A 455 -19.60 10.52 16.94
C THR A 455 -20.72 11.47 16.51
N ALA A 456 -20.49 12.77 16.68
CA ALA A 456 -21.38 13.77 16.11
C ALA A 456 -21.21 13.82 14.59
N LEU A 457 -22.26 13.48 13.88
CA LEU A 457 -22.32 13.54 12.42
C LEU A 457 -23.15 14.76 12.00
N ALA A 458 -22.81 15.34 10.85
CA ALA A 458 -23.59 16.43 10.29
C ALA A 458 -25.01 15.96 9.94
N SER A 459 -26.01 16.66 10.42
CA SER A 459 -27.41 16.46 10.05
C SER A 459 -27.68 16.87 8.61
N GLY A 460 -28.84 16.48 8.08
CA GLY A 460 -29.29 16.94 6.76
C GLY A 460 -29.41 18.47 6.65
N GLU A 461 -29.73 19.15 7.73
CA GLU A 461 -29.79 20.64 7.77
C GLU A 461 -28.38 21.21 7.64
N THR A 462 -27.43 20.69 8.39
CA THR A 462 -26.01 21.07 8.32
C THR A 462 -25.45 20.79 6.93
N PHE A 463 -25.67 19.59 6.38
CA PHE A 463 -25.26 19.25 5.01
C PHE A 463 -25.81 20.23 3.98
N ASN A 464 -27.12 20.55 4.06
CA ASN A 464 -27.77 21.49 3.14
C ASN A 464 -27.20 22.92 3.26
N SER A 465 -26.77 23.35 4.43
CA SER A 465 -26.09 24.64 4.63
C SER A 465 -24.74 24.68 3.86
N TYR A 466 -23.93 23.65 4.00
CA TYR A 466 -22.68 23.55 3.24
C TYR A 466 -22.91 23.39 1.73
N TYR A 467 -23.92 22.61 1.34
CA TYR A 467 -24.33 22.48 -0.05
C TYR A 467 -24.79 23.80 -0.66
N ALA A 468 -25.51 24.63 0.08
CA ALA A 468 -25.89 25.97 -0.36
C ALA A 468 -24.66 26.87 -0.59
N GLN A 469 -23.64 26.79 0.26
CA GLN A 469 -22.38 27.51 0.08
C GLN A 469 -21.63 27.04 -1.15
N ALA A 470 -21.46 25.71 -1.31
CA ALA A 470 -20.87 25.11 -2.49
C ALA A 470 -21.64 25.43 -3.79
N SER A 471 -22.99 25.47 -3.71
CA SER A 471 -23.84 25.84 -4.84
C SER A 471 -23.69 27.33 -5.22
N LYS A 472 -23.55 28.22 -4.23
CA LYS A 472 -23.25 29.63 -4.49
C LYS A 472 -21.91 29.78 -5.21
N PHE A 473 -20.88 29.11 -4.73
CA PHE A 473 -19.55 29.08 -5.38
C PHE A 473 -19.65 28.52 -6.81
N SER A 474 -20.27 27.34 -6.99
CA SER A 474 -20.42 26.68 -8.28
C SER A 474 -21.16 27.56 -9.30
N LYS A 475 -22.19 28.29 -8.89
CA LYS A 475 -22.90 29.21 -9.79
C LYS A 475 -22.03 30.39 -10.25
N ILE A 476 -21.20 30.98 -9.38
CA ILE A 476 -20.27 32.05 -9.75
C ILE A 476 -19.18 31.50 -10.64
N ALA A 477 -18.63 30.32 -10.29
CA ALA A 477 -17.51 29.67 -10.96
C ALA A 477 -17.89 29.07 -12.32
N ALA A 478 -19.17 28.93 -12.63
CA ALA A 478 -19.66 28.19 -13.79
C ALA A 478 -19.06 28.67 -15.13
N GLY A 479 -18.77 27.72 -16.00
CA GLY A 479 -18.47 27.93 -17.42
C GLY A 479 -16.99 28.06 -17.74
N LYS A 480 -16.22 28.95 -17.11
CA LYS A 480 -14.84 29.24 -17.49
C LYS A 480 -13.92 29.42 -16.28
N TYR A 481 -12.64 29.09 -16.45
CA TYR A 481 -11.60 29.28 -15.43
C TYR A 481 -11.56 30.68 -14.81
N ASN A 482 -11.75 31.74 -15.60
CA ASN A 482 -11.76 33.10 -15.05
C ASN A 482 -12.93 33.32 -14.05
N ASN A 483 -14.08 32.70 -14.29
CA ASN A 483 -15.20 32.73 -13.35
C ASN A 483 -14.87 31.98 -12.07
N TYR A 484 -14.19 30.83 -12.20
CA TYR A 484 -13.70 30.06 -11.06
C TYR A 484 -12.76 30.92 -10.18
N LYS A 485 -11.76 31.58 -10.78
CA LYS A 485 -10.88 32.50 -10.05
C LYS A 485 -11.65 33.63 -9.37
N ALA A 486 -12.57 34.25 -10.08
CA ALA A 486 -13.42 35.29 -9.49
C ALA A 486 -14.27 34.77 -8.31
N ALA A 487 -14.75 33.53 -8.36
CA ALA A 487 -15.45 32.91 -7.26
C ALA A 487 -14.53 32.69 -6.05
N VAL A 488 -13.32 32.17 -6.29
CA VAL A 488 -12.26 31.99 -5.27
C VAL A 488 -11.98 33.31 -4.57
N ASP A 489 -11.70 34.36 -5.34
CA ASP A 489 -11.36 35.70 -4.81
C ASP A 489 -12.54 36.32 -4.05
N SER A 490 -13.74 36.26 -4.61
CA SER A 490 -14.94 36.89 -4.03
C SER A 490 -15.43 36.24 -2.74
N MET A 491 -15.21 34.94 -2.60
CA MET A 491 -15.60 34.18 -1.41
C MET A 491 -14.45 33.95 -0.42
N GLY A 492 -13.21 34.36 -0.78
CA GLY A 492 -12.04 34.19 0.09
C GLY A 492 -11.70 32.73 0.39
N ILE A 493 -11.97 31.81 -0.55
CA ILE A 493 -11.78 30.38 -0.36
C ILE A 493 -10.44 29.98 -1.00
N TYR A 494 -9.71 29.09 -0.34
CA TYR A 494 -8.45 28.58 -0.89
C TYR A 494 -8.69 27.58 -2.03
N SER A 495 -8.03 27.82 -3.15
CA SER A 495 -7.98 26.89 -4.28
C SER A 495 -6.71 26.05 -4.22
N HIS A 496 -6.88 24.72 -4.32
CA HIS A 496 -5.80 23.76 -4.24
C HIS A 496 -5.33 23.37 -5.64
N PRO A 497 -4.12 23.81 -6.09
CA PRO A 497 -3.56 23.34 -7.34
C PRO A 497 -3.02 21.92 -7.17
N MET A 498 -3.28 21.05 -8.14
CA MET A 498 -2.82 19.68 -8.13
C MET A 498 -2.58 19.15 -9.54
N LYS A 499 -1.54 18.32 -9.69
CA LYS A 499 -1.34 17.50 -10.89
C LYS A 499 -1.82 16.09 -10.60
N VAL A 500 -2.74 15.59 -11.41
CA VAL A 500 -3.37 14.27 -11.24
C VAL A 500 -3.09 13.36 -12.42
N THR A 501 -2.96 12.09 -12.15
CA THR A 501 -2.93 11.00 -13.13
C THR A 501 -4.25 10.23 -13.05
N GLU A 502 -4.53 9.35 -14.00
CA GLU A 502 -5.75 8.52 -13.98
C GLU A 502 -5.86 7.65 -12.71
N ALA A 503 -4.72 7.29 -12.10
CA ALA A 503 -4.66 6.51 -10.87
C ALA A 503 -4.87 7.34 -9.59
N THR A 504 -4.96 8.65 -9.68
CA THR A 504 -5.12 9.52 -8.49
C THR A 504 -6.49 9.29 -7.86
N SER A 505 -6.50 8.89 -6.58
CA SER A 505 -7.72 8.66 -5.79
C SER A 505 -7.80 9.51 -4.53
N ASN A 506 -6.69 10.16 -4.15
CA ASN A 506 -6.59 10.94 -2.92
C ASN A 506 -6.32 12.41 -3.21
N TYR A 507 -7.00 13.29 -2.49
CA TYR A 507 -6.89 14.75 -2.58
C TYR A 507 -6.56 15.30 -1.19
N GLY A 508 -5.27 15.47 -0.90
CA GLY A 508 -4.81 15.75 0.46
C GLY A 508 -5.12 14.58 1.39
N SER A 509 -5.83 14.81 2.47
CA SER A 509 -6.31 13.80 3.43
C SER A 509 -7.59 13.08 2.99
N ILE A 510 -8.23 13.52 1.90
CA ILE A 510 -9.48 12.96 1.41
C ILE A 510 -9.17 11.78 0.51
N SER A 511 -9.52 10.59 0.97
CA SER A 511 -9.34 9.34 0.22
C SER A 511 -10.57 8.98 -0.61
N GLN A 512 -10.39 8.06 -1.56
CA GLN A 512 -11.48 7.50 -2.39
C GLN A 512 -12.27 8.55 -3.19
N ALA A 513 -11.59 9.57 -3.71
CA ALA A 513 -12.22 10.65 -4.49
C ALA A 513 -11.97 10.47 -6.02
N LYS A 514 -12.08 9.25 -6.52
CA LYS A 514 -11.88 8.90 -7.95
C LYS A 514 -12.84 9.63 -8.88
N GLU A 515 -14.03 9.98 -8.42
CA GLU A 515 -15.04 10.74 -9.18
C GLU A 515 -14.48 12.11 -9.62
N VAL A 516 -13.68 12.76 -8.77
CA VAL A 516 -13.02 14.03 -9.12
C VAL A 516 -12.03 13.81 -10.25
N THR A 517 -11.20 12.76 -10.16
CA THR A 517 -10.21 12.41 -11.19
C THR A 517 -10.89 12.07 -12.51
N ARG A 518 -11.95 11.25 -12.50
CA ARG A 518 -12.74 10.92 -13.70
C ARG A 518 -13.26 12.18 -14.36
N TRP A 519 -13.88 13.06 -13.58
CA TRP A 519 -14.39 14.32 -14.12
C TRP A 519 -13.28 15.15 -14.77
N VAL A 520 -12.10 15.25 -14.16
CA VAL A 520 -10.94 16.01 -14.68
C VAL A 520 -10.45 15.43 -15.99
N PHE A 521 -10.39 14.09 -16.12
CA PHE A 521 -9.92 13.43 -17.33
C PHE A 521 -10.93 13.52 -18.50
N ASP A 522 -12.22 13.60 -18.21
CA ASP A 522 -13.29 13.71 -19.22
C ASP A 522 -13.47 15.14 -19.74
N ASN A 523 -12.86 16.13 -19.11
CA ASN A 523 -13.10 17.53 -19.44
C ASN A 523 -11.88 18.23 -20.04
N LYS A 524 -12.15 19.36 -20.74
CA LYS A 524 -11.15 20.20 -21.40
C LYS A 524 -10.65 21.29 -20.48
N VAL A 525 -9.47 21.84 -20.80
CA VAL A 525 -8.91 23.00 -20.11
C VAL A 525 -9.92 24.14 -20.02
N GLY A 526 -10.01 24.74 -18.85
CA GLY A 526 -10.91 25.85 -18.52
C GLY A 526 -12.34 25.45 -18.16
N LYS A 527 -12.70 24.16 -18.26
CA LYS A 527 -14.02 23.69 -17.82
C LYS A 527 -14.07 23.64 -16.30
N VAL A 528 -15.20 24.04 -15.73
CA VAL A 528 -15.48 23.99 -14.28
C VAL A 528 -16.56 22.96 -14.02
N SER A 529 -16.41 22.17 -12.95
CA SER A 529 -17.37 21.13 -12.58
C SER A 529 -18.62 21.73 -11.92
N GLU A 530 -19.68 20.95 -11.95
CA GLU A 530 -20.73 21.03 -10.93
C GLU A 530 -20.15 20.52 -9.59
N ILE A 531 -20.96 20.48 -8.55
CA ILE A 531 -20.55 19.96 -7.26
C ILE A 531 -20.38 18.44 -7.37
N ILE A 532 -19.19 17.94 -7.04
CA ILE A 532 -18.88 16.52 -6.92
C ILE A 532 -18.88 16.18 -5.44
N THR A 533 -19.78 15.31 -5.01
CA THR A 533 -19.90 14.90 -3.61
C THR A 533 -19.12 13.62 -3.36
N ILE A 534 -18.23 13.65 -2.38
CA ILE A 534 -17.42 12.51 -1.97
C ILE A 534 -17.76 12.13 -0.53
N ASN A 535 -18.06 10.85 -0.31
CA ASN A 535 -18.36 10.27 1.01
C ASN A 535 -19.42 11.02 1.83
N ASN A 536 -20.31 11.76 1.18
CA ASN A 536 -21.30 12.66 1.79
C ASN A 536 -20.72 13.74 2.72
N ASN A 537 -19.39 13.87 2.83
CA ASN A 537 -18.72 14.81 3.72
C ASN A 537 -17.90 15.86 2.99
N TYR A 538 -17.66 15.70 1.70
CA TYR A 538 -16.81 16.61 0.93
C TYR A 538 -17.48 17.01 -0.37
N LEU A 539 -17.60 18.32 -0.60
CA LEU A 539 -18.23 18.91 -1.78
C LEU A 539 -17.14 19.60 -2.60
N PHE A 540 -16.76 19.01 -3.72
CA PHE A 540 -15.72 19.53 -4.60
C PHE A 540 -16.31 20.37 -5.74
N VAL A 541 -15.63 21.47 -6.07
CA VAL A 541 -15.78 22.15 -7.37
C VAL A 541 -14.39 22.28 -7.97
N ALA A 542 -14.19 21.63 -9.12
CA ALA A 542 -12.90 21.48 -9.76
C ALA A 542 -12.85 22.16 -11.14
N THR A 543 -11.64 22.54 -11.56
CA THR A 543 -11.40 23.08 -12.91
C THR A 543 -10.11 22.48 -13.49
N VAL A 544 -10.08 22.23 -14.80
CA VAL A 544 -8.91 21.73 -15.51
C VAL A 544 -8.08 22.92 -16.00
N THR A 545 -6.82 22.99 -15.59
CA THR A 545 -5.90 24.08 -15.97
C THR A 545 -4.87 23.65 -17.00
N GLY A 546 -4.53 22.35 -17.09
CA GLY A 546 -3.58 21.81 -18.06
C GLY A 546 -3.88 20.37 -18.48
N ILE A 547 -3.44 19.99 -19.67
CA ILE A 547 -3.55 18.65 -20.20
C ILE A 547 -2.18 18.20 -20.71
N HIS A 548 -1.62 17.16 -20.11
CA HIS A 548 -0.39 16.53 -20.53
C HIS A 548 -0.69 15.16 -21.13
N LYS A 549 -0.26 14.96 -22.35
CA LYS A 549 -0.45 13.69 -23.04
C LYS A 549 0.63 12.69 -22.61
N GLU A 550 0.26 11.43 -22.63
CA GLU A 550 1.20 10.34 -22.48
C GLU A 550 2.25 10.36 -23.60
N GLY A 551 3.46 9.92 -23.30
CA GLY A 551 4.61 9.86 -24.18
C GLY A 551 5.73 10.80 -23.78
N ILE A 552 6.52 11.27 -24.74
CA ILE A 552 7.61 12.23 -24.44
C ILE A 552 7.00 13.62 -24.29
N ALA A 553 7.20 14.23 -23.12
CA ALA A 553 6.78 15.60 -22.82
C ALA A 553 7.37 16.58 -23.85
N LYS A 554 6.58 17.53 -24.30
CA LYS A 554 7.06 18.57 -25.21
C LYS A 554 8.06 19.47 -24.49
N LEU A 555 8.99 20.05 -25.28
CA LEU A 555 9.98 20.98 -24.73
C LEU A 555 9.34 22.10 -23.89
N ASP A 556 8.21 22.63 -24.33
CA ASP A 556 7.51 23.70 -23.60
C ASP A 556 7.00 23.28 -22.22
N GLU A 557 6.73 21.99 -22.02
CA GLU A 557 6.26 21.44 -20.74
C GLU A 557 7.40 21.25 -19.73
N VAL A 558 8.64 21.08 -20.20
CA VAL A 558 9.81 20.74 -19.37
C VAL A 558 10.92 21.79 -19.40
N LYS A 559 10.81 22.81 -20.27
CA LYS A 559 11.86 23.82 -20.48
C LYS A 559 12.28 24.54 -19.21
N ASP A 560 11.35 24.82 -18.31
CA ASP A 560 11.66 25.57 -17.08
C ASP A 560 12.36 24.66 -16.06
N ALA A 561 12.00 23.39 -15.97
CA ALA A 561 12.71 22.40 -15.16
C ALA A 561 14.14 22.18 -15.69
N ILE A 562 14.31 22.03 -17.00
CA ILE A 562 15.63 21.91 -17.65
C ILE A 562 16.46 23.17 -17.41
N ARG A 563 15.87 24.37 -17.57
CA ARG A 563 16.55 25.63 -17.32
C ARG A 563 17.03 25.74 -15.88
N GLN A 564 16.20 25.33 -14.93
CA GLN A 564 16.54 25.35 -13.51
C GLN A 564 17.67 24.36 -13.18
N GLN A 565 17.67 23.17 -13.78
CA GLN A 565 18.76 22.21 -13.63
C GLN A 565 20.09 22.74 -14.21
N LEU A 566 20.08 23.20 -15.44
CA LEU A 566 21.27 23.78 -16.09
C LEU A 566 21.78 25.03 -15.37
N TYR A 567 20.84 25.83 -14.83
CA TYR A 567 21.22 26.99 -14.00
C TYR A 567 21.92 26.53 -12.72
N ALA A 568 21.39 25.53 -12.02
CA ALA A 568 21.99 25.00 -10.79
C ALA A 568 23.41 24.44 -11.04
N GLU A 569 23.63 23.74 -12.14
CA GLU A 569 24.95 23.24 -12.56
C GLU A 569 25.93 24.38 -12.81
N LYS A 570 25.55 25.34 -13.64
CA LYS A 570 26.40 26.51 -13.97
C LYS A 570 26.67 27.41 -12.77
N ALA A 571 25.66 27.64 -11.93
CA ALA A 571 25.81 28.43 -10.71
C ALA A 571 26.76 27.76 -9.72
N SER A 572 26.70 26.44 -9.60
CA SER A 572 27.63 25.67 -8.77
C SER A 572 29.05 25.72 -9.28
N GLU A 573 29.27 25.57 -10.61
CA GLU A 573 30.60 25.69 -11.23
C GLU A 573 31.18 27.10 -11.06
N LYS A 574 30.37 28.14 -11.30
CA LYS A 574 30.77 29.53 -11.11
C LYS A 574 31.09 29.81 -9.64
N ALA A 575 30.26 29.39 -8.71
CA ALA A 575 30.50 29.56 -7.26
C ALA A 575 31.82 28.91 -6.85
N ALA A 576 32.11 27.70 -7.36
CA ALA A 576 33.38 27.03 -7.10
C ALA A 576 34.58 27.81 -7.67
N ALA A 577 34.47 28.38 -8.87
CA ALA A 577 35.52 29.21 -9.47
C ALA A 577 35.75 30.51 -8.67
N ASP A 578 34.67 31.19 -8.28
CA ASP A 578 34.70 32.40 -7.47
C ASP A 578 35.32 32.15 -6.08
N ILE A 579 34.97 31.01 -5.46
CA ILE A 579 35.54 30.57 -4.19
C ILE A 579 37.03 30.26 -4.35
N ALA A 580 37.43 29.53 -5.39
CA ALA A 580 38.83 29.23 -5.68
C ALA A 580 39.67 30.48 -5.83
N GLN A 581 39.14 31.53 -6.47
CA GLN A 581 39.80 32.83 -6.59
C GLN A 581 39.90 33.54 -5.23
N LYS A 582 38.85 33.55 -4.42
CA LYS A 582 38.83 34.22 -3.11
C LYS A 582 39.81 33.61 -2.10
N ILE A 583 40.02 32.29 -2.18
CA ILE A 583 40.90 31.56 -1.24
C ILE A 583 42.33 31.43 -1.77
N GLN A 584 42.65 32.05 -2.91
CA GLN A 584 43.97 31.97 -3.50
C GLN A 584 45.04 32.53 -2.54
N GLY A 585 46.05 31.70 -2.24
CA GLY A 585 47.13 32.08 -1.30
C GLY A 585 46.81 31.78 0.19
N LEU A 586 45.62 31.36 0.51
CA LEU A 586 45.27 30.91 1.87
C LEU A 586 45.69 29.43 2.04
N GLY A 587 46.52 29.16 3.04
CA GLY A 587 47.04 27.80 3.33
C GLY A 587 46.39 27.13 4.54
N ASP A 588 45.44 27.79 5.18
CA ASP A 588 44.77 27.31 6.39
C ASP A 588 43.25 27.28 6.21
N LEU A 589 42.62 26.17 6.62
CA LEU A 589 41.16 25.98 6.50
C LEU A 589 40.35 26.93 7.38
N GLN A 590 40.86 27.32 8.55
CA GLN A 590 40.16 28.26 9.42
C GLN A 590 40.13 29.66 8.76
N ALA A 591 41.25 30.12 8.23
CA ALA A 591 41.32 31.40 7.51
C ALA A 591 40.41 31.41 6.25
N ILE A 592 40.25 30.24 5.61
CA ILE A 592 39.30 30.04 4.51
C ILE A 592 37.86 30.12 5.00
N ALA A 593 37.53 29.45 6.11
CA ALA A 593 36.21 29.48 6.70
C ALA A 593 35.81 30.93 7.07
N ASP A 594 36.72 31.69 7.70
CA ASP A 594 36.50 33.08 8.08
C ASP A 594 36.28 33.96 6.83
N THR A 595 37.07 33.76 5.77
CA THR A 595 36.94 34.49 4.49
C THR A 595 35.63 34.20 3.77
N LEU A 596 35.13 32.95 3.88
CA LEU A 596 33.88 32.48 3.26
C LEU A 596 32.65 32.62 4.17
N HIS A 597 32.80 33.19 5.37
CA HIS A 597 31.74 33.32 6.38
C HIS A 597 31.06 31.99 6.67
N SER A 598 31.86 30.94 6.82
CA SER A 598 31.41 29.59 7.08
C SER A 598 32.17 28.98 8.26
N SER A 599 32.00 27.71 8.55
CA SER A 599 32.71 27.00 9.60
C SER A 599 33.44 25.77 9.05
N VAL A 600 34.53 25.39 9.74
CA VAL A 600 35.22 24.14 9.46
C VAL A 600 34.41 22.98 10.07
N SER A 601 34.15 21.96 9.28
CA SER A 601 33.54 20.72 9.69
C SER A 601 34.52 19.56 9.48
N THR A 602 34.40 18.51 10.30
CA THR A 602 35.24 17.31 10.19
C THR A 602 34.41 16.11 9.78
N GLY A 603 34.85 15.43 8.75
CA GLY A 603 34.32 14.13 8.34
C GLY A 603 35.28 13.03 8.74
N VAL A 604 34.81 12.06 9.52
CA VAL A 604 35.57 10.89 9.95
C VAL A 604 35.07 9.67 9.20
N ASP A 605 35.99 8.82 8.74
CA ASP A 605 35.66 7.59 7.99
C ASP A 605 34.76 7.82 6.76
N VAL A 606 34.99 8.91 6.04
CA VAL A 606 34.21 9.29 4.86
C VAL A 606 34.42 8.27 3.75
N ARG A 607 33.35 7.68 3.26
CA ARG A 607 33.31 6.69 2.19
C ARG A 607 31.94 6.65 1.51
N PHE A 608 31.85 6.06 0.31
CA PHE A 608 30.55 5.96 -0.40
C PHE A 608 29.51 5.12 0.32
N ALA A 609 29.92 4.06 1.01
CA ALA A 609 29.00 3.19 1.77
C ALA A 609 28.31 3.90 2.96
N SER A 610 28.87 5.03 3.43
CA SER A 610 28.29 5.81 4.55
C SER A 610 27.45 7.01 4.11
N LEU A 611 27.18 7.17 2.82
CA LEU A 611 26.37 8.28 2.26
C LEU A 611 25.04 8.49 2.99
N ALA A 612 24.30 7.41 3.22
CA ALA A 612 22.99 7.48 3.85
C ALA A 612 23.01 7.95 5.32
N GLY A 613 24.14 7.77 6.02
CA GLY A 613 24.29 8.13 7.44
C GLY A 613 24.91 9.52 7.68
N GLN A 614 25.65 10.06 6.73
CA GLN A 614 26.42 11.29 6.91
C GLN A 614 25.87 12.51 6.13
N GLY A 615 24.94 12.30 5.19
CA GLY A 615 24.36 13.39 4.38
C GLY A 615 25.38 14.14 3.49
N LEU A 616 26.56 13.56 3.27
CA LEU A 616 27.63 14.18 2.48
C LEU A 616 27.38 14.05 0.99
N ASP A 617 27.82 15.07 0.25
CA ASP A 617 27.68 15.11 -1.21
C ASP A 617 28.57 14.05 -1.90
N PRO A 618 28.04 13.22 -2.81
CA PRO A 618 28.83 12.20 -3.53
C PRO A 618 30.03 12.74 -4.29
N LYS A 619 29.91 13.94 -4.87
CA LYS A 619 31.03 14.59 -5.58
C LYS A 619 32.14 14.97 -4.61
N PHE A 620 31.78 15.45 -3.41
CA PHE A 620 32.75 15.72 -2.35
C PHE A 620 33.46 14.46 -1.87
N ILE A 621 32.71 13.38 -1.59
CA ILE A 621 33.30 12.09 -1.18
C ILE A 621 34.27 11.57 -2.23
N GLY A 622 33.88 11.61 -3.51
CA GLY A 622 34.74 11.18 -4.61
C GLY A 622 36.00 12.02 -4.74
N ALA A 623 35.91 13.36 -4.60
CA ALA A 623 37.07 14.25 -4.63
C ALA A 623 37.99 14.00 -3.42
N ALA A 624 37.44 13.85 -2.22
CA ALA A 624 38.22 13.60 -1.00
C ALA A 624 38.97 12.27 -1.06
N SER A 625 38.36 11.22 -1.65
CA SER A 625 38.98 9.89 -1.75
C SER A 625 40.28 9.84 -2.55
N VAL A 626 40.46 10.80 -3.49
CA VAL A 626 41.64 10.83 -4.39
C VAL A 626 42.56 12.07 -4.19
N ALA A 627 42.12 13.09 -3.42
CA ALA A 627 42.88 14.31 -3.24
C ALA A 627 44.16 14.05 -2.45
N PRO A 628 45.27 14.77 -2.72
CA PRO A 628 46.52 14.62 -1.95
C PRO A 628 46.33 14.98 -0.48
N GLU A 629 46.89 14.17 0.43
CA GLU A 629 46.88 14.46 1.87
C GLU A 629 47.59 15.78 2.18
N GLY A 630 47.09 16.49 3.18
CA GLY A 630 47.65 17.75 3.66
C GLY A 630 47.45 18.94 2.72
N LYS A 631 46.96 18.78 1.50
CA LYS A 631 46.70 19.85 0.56
C LYS A 631 45.26 20.33 0.59
N ILE A 632 45.07 21.63 0.47
CA ILE A 632 43.75 22.22 0.31
C ILE A 632 43.30 22.00 -1.13
N CYS A 633 42.12 21.40 -1.29
CA CYS A 633 41.45 21.15 -2.54
C CYS A 633 40.05 21.74 -2.51
N SER A 634 39.43 21.91 -3.67
CA SER A 634 38.03 22.34 -3.76
C SER A 634 37.26 21.53 -4.81
N VAL A 635 35.97 21.37 -4.60
CA VAL A 635 35.08 20.72 -5.55
C VAL A 635 33.69 21.35 -5.54
N ALA A 636 33.12 21.53 -6.71
CA ALA A 636 31.71 21.89 -6.88
C ALA A 636 30.84 20.67 -6.61
N GLY A 637 30.12 20.70 -5.51
CA GLY A 637 29.14 19.66 -5.14
C GLY A 637 27.74 19.96 -5.67
N THR A 638 26.80 19.09 -5.35
CA THR A 638 25.38 19.23 -5.73
C THR A 638 24.67 20.29 -4.88
N ILE A 639 24.98 20.35 -3.58
CA ILE A 639 24.33 21.23 -2.61
C ILE A 639 25.19 22.47 -2.23
N GLY A 640 26.47 22.46 -2.55
CA GLY A 640 27.39 23.52 -2.24
C GLY A 640 28.79 23.28 -2.78
N THR A 641 29.65 24.27 -2.63
CA THR A 641 31.09 24.15 -2.94
C THR A 641 31.80 23.72 -1.65
N TYR A 642 32.65 22.72 -1.78
CA TYR A 642 33.48 22.19 -0.69
C TYR A 642 34.93 22.61 -0.91
N VAL A 643 35.53 23.24 0.11
CA VAL A 643 36.97 23.43 0.23
C VAL A 643 37.43 22.54 1.35
N PHE A 644 38.38 21.66 1.07
CA PHE A 644 38.70 20.60 2.02
C PHE A 644 40.18 20.24 2.04
N LYS A 645 40.61 19.63 3.14
CA LYS A 645 41.94 19.07 3.32
C LYS A 645 41.79 17.65 3.87
N VAL A 646 42.39 16.71 3.17
CA VAL A 646 42.49 15.32 3.63
C VAL A 646 43.57 15.24 4.71
N ASN A 647 43.20 14.78 5.90
CA ASN A 647 44.10 14.64 7.03
C ASN A 647 44.81 13.28 7.02
N SER A 648 44.06 12.20 6.82
CA SER A 648 44.59 10.83 6.68
C SER A 648 43.68 9.98 5.82
N ARG A 649 44.24 8.88 5.33
CA ARG A 649 43.51 7.77 4.78
C ARG A 649 43.82 6.53 5.56
N ASP A 650 42.78 5.82 5.93
CA ASP A 650 42.89 4.58 6.70
C ASP A 650 42.27 3.43 5.90
N THR A 651 42.77 2.22 6.13
CA THR A 651 42.17 1.02 5.58
C THR A 651 41.66 0.16 6.73
N GLY A 652 40.34 0.11 6.87
CA GLY A 652 39.67 -0.73 7.85
C GLY A 652 39.58 -2.19 7.41
N SER A 653 38.98 -2.99 8.26
CA SER A 653 38.66 -4.42 8.02
C SER A 653 37.20 -4.74 8.36
N PHE A 654 36.34 -3.72 8.37
CA PHE A 654 34.95 -3.86 8.78
C PHE A 654 34.01 -4.33 7.66
N TYR A 655 34.44 -4.24 6.41
CA TYR A 655 33.71 -4.77 5.25
C TYR A 655 34.40 -6.02 4.73
N THR A 656 33.71 -7.15 4.80
CA THR A 656 34.23 -8.47 4.52
C THR A 656 33.88 -8.96 3.10
N GLU A 657 34.42 -10.13 2.72
CA GLU A 657 34.03 -10.80 1.48
C GLU A 657 32.55 -11.22 1.49
N ASP A 658 32.03 -11.62 2.65
CA ASP A 658 30.63 -11.98 2.80
C ASP A 658 29.71 -10.76 2.66
N ASP A 659 30.13 -9.60 3.18
CA ASP A 659 29.38 -8.33 2.97
C ASP A 659 29.35 -7.96 1.49
N ALA A 660 30.45 -8.12 0.76
CA ALA A 660 30.51 -7.88 -0.67
C ALA A 660 29.59 -8.82 -1.46
N LYS A 661 29.58 -10.12 -1.11
CA LYS A 661 28.69 -11.11 -1.71
C LYS A 661 27.23 -10.82 -1.41
N ASN A 662 26.90 -10.47 -0.17
CA ASN A 662 25.55 -10.13 0.25
C ASN A 662 25.05 -8.87 -0.46
N SER A 663 25.89 -7.83 -0.59
CA SER A 663 25.57 -6.62 -1.34
C SER A 663 25.28 -6.92 -2.82
N ALA A 664 26.12 -7.77 -3.44
CA ALA A 664 25.89 -8.20 -4.81
C ALA A 664 24.59 -9.02 -4.96
N ALA A 665 24.29 -9.91 -4.01
CA ALA A 665 23.04 -10.66 -4.00
C ALA A 665 21.82 -9.74 -3.85
N GLN A 666 21.90 -8.70 -3.02
CA GLN A 666 20.83 -7.69 -2.89
C GLN A 666 20.61 -6.93 -4.21
N ILE A 667 21.68 -6.51 -4.90
CA ILE A 667 21.58 -5.85 -6.20
C ILE A 667 20.93 -6.78 -7.22
N ASN A 668 21.31 -8.07 -7.25
CA ASN A 668 20.73 -9.05 -8.14
C ASN A 668 19.24 -9.28 -7.86
N ASN A 669 18.85 -9.38 -6.59
CA ASN A 669 17.46 -9.51 -6.18
C ASN A 669 16.64 -8.27 -6.59
N TYR A 670 17.17 -7.09 -6.35
CA TYR A 670 16.54 -5.84 -6.78
C TYR A 670 16.38 -5.78 -8.31
N SER A 671 17.44 -6.15 -9.05
CA SER A 671 17.38 -6.19 -10.52
C SER A 671 16.32 -7.17 -11.02
N THR A 672 16.18 -8.32 -10.36
CA THR A 672 15.16 -9.32 -10.70
C THR A 672 13.74 -8.78 -10.43
N GLN A 673 13.52 -8.07 -9.32
CA GLN A 673 12.25 -7.43 -9.02
C GLN A 673 11.88 -6.31 -10.02
N MET A 674 12.90 -5.66 -10.59
CA MET A 674 12.70 -4.57 -11.55
C MET A 674 12.43 -5.05 -13.00
N ILE A 675 12.47 -6.35 -13.27
CA ILE A 675 12.27 -6.90 -14.64
C ILE A 675 10.95 -6.39 -15.25
N LEU A 676 9.83 -6.66 -14.61
CA LEU A 676 8.52 -6.26 -15.14
C LEU A 676 8.32 -4.73 -15.14
N PRO A 677 8.64 -3.99 -14.07
CA PRO A 677 8.61 -2.53 -14.10
C PRO A 677 9.40 -1.92 -15.26
N VAL A 678 10.63 -2.40 -15.51
CA VAL A 678 11.44 -1.91 -16.64
C VAL A 678 10.81 -2.28 -17.98
N MET A 679 10.31 -3.49 -18.14
CA MET A 679 9.58 -3.90 -19.35
C MET A 679 8.36 -3.01 -19.59
N MET A 680 7.62 -2.64 -18.54
CA MET A 680 6.48 -1.72 -18.65
C MET A 680 6.91 -0.31 -19.06
N MET A 681 8.04 0.17 -18.53
CA MET A 681 8.58 1.49 -18.91
C MET A 681 9.03 1.56 -20.38
N GLU A 682 9.62 0.47 -20.90
CA GLU A 682 10.14 0.39 -22.28
C GLU A 682 9.06 0.01 -23.29
N SER A 683 7.97 -0.61 -22.85
CA SER A 683 6.86 -1.04 -23.68
C SER A 683 5.70 -0.02 -23.62
N ASP A 684 4.85 -0.05 -24.64
CA ASP A 684 3.64 0.78 -24.65
C ASP A 684 2.53 0.10 -23.81
N VAL A 685 2.62 0.29 -22.48
CA VAL A 685 1.60 -0.18 -21.53
C VAL A 685 0.76 0.99 -21.09
N LYS A 686 -0.52 0.96 -21.40
CA LYS A 686 -1.51 1.97 -20.99
C LYS A 686 -2.49 1.33 -20.03
N ASP A 687 -2.63 1.90 -18.84
CA ASP A 687 -3.56 1.45 -17.81
C ASP A 687 -4.62 2.52 -17.57
N HIS A 688 -5.84 2.22 -17.98
CA HIS A 688 -6.99 3.11 -17.86
C HIS A 688 -8.03 2.57 -16.87
N ARG A 689 -7.68 1.58 -16.06
CA ARG A 689 -8.60 0.96 -15.09
C ARG A 689 -9.25 1.97 -14.14
N ALA A 690 -8.51 2.99 -13.74
CA ALA A 690 -9.03 4.05 -12.86
C ALA A 690 -10.22 4.83 -13.46
N ARG A 691 -10.50 4.72 -14.77
CA ARG A 691 -11.70 5.30 -15.40
C ARG A 691 -12.96 4.51 -15.08
N PHE A 692 -12.81 3.24 -14.76
CA PHE A 692 -13.93 2.29 -14.60
C PHE A 692 -14.17 1.87 -13.14
N PHE A 693 -13.11 1.92 -12.34
CA PHE A 693 -13.13 1.36 -10.98
C PHE A 693 -12.64 2.34 -9.94
#